data_3d7ffdb0175afc15a2e40d242161c68f
#
_entry.id   3d7ffdb0175afc15a2e40d242161c68f
#
_cell.length_a   1.000
_cell.length_b   1.000
_cell.length_c   1.000
_cell.angle_alpha   90.00
_cell.angle_beta   90.00
_cell.angle_gamma   90.00
#
_symmetry.space_group_name_H-M   'P 1'
#
loop_
_entity.id
_entity.type
_entity.pdbx_description
1 polymer ?
#
loop_
_entity_poly.entity_id
_entity_poly.type
_entity_poly.pdbx_seq_one_letter_code
_entity_poly.pdbx_strand_id
1 'polypeptide(L)'
;MEGKGMRKWVYKFHEGNADMRELLGGKGANLAEMTNLGMPIPQGFTITTEACTDYYANEEQIREEIQTQIFEAVGWLEQVNGKKFGDNANPLLVSVRSGARASMPGMMDTILNLGLNDEAVEGFAEKTGNPRFAYDSYRRFIQMFSDVVMEVPKSYFEKIIDEVKTDKKIKYDTELTAEDLKELIARFKQVYREAMDGKEFPQNPQEQLMEAVKAVFRSWNTPRAITYRRMNDIPGDWGTAVNVQTMVFGNKGATSGTGVAFTRNPSTGAKGIYGEYLINAQGEDVVAGVRTPQPITQLEQDMPECYREFIDLAMKLEDHYRDMQDMEFTIEEGKLYFLQTRNGKRTAQAAIRIACDLVDEGKITPQEAVLRIDAKSLDQVLHPTFDTEALKAGEVIGEALPASPGAAAGKIVFTAEDAKRLVKENKKERVILVRLETSPEDIEGMHAAQGILTVRGGMTSHAAVVARGMGTCCVSGCGAIAIDEEAKEFTLGGYTFHEGDFISLDGTTGKIYKGDIQTVEATVSGNFGRIMEWADEFRTLGVRTNADTPADTKKAVELGAEGIGLCRTEHMFFEQDRIPKIRKMILSKTVEGRVAALDELLVFQKADFKAMYEALEGRPMTVRYLDPPLHEFLPTEEEDIKALAEDMHMTVEEIKETCAALHEFNPMMGHRGCRLAVTYPEIARMQTRAVMEAAIEVHVEKGYDIVPEIMIPLVGERKELKFVKDVVVETAEQVKAEKQSDIHYKIGTMIEIPRAALLADEIAQEAEFFSFGTNDLTQMTFGFSRDDAGKFLDSYYKSKIYESDPFARLDQNGVGQLVAMAVQKGRSTRPDLKCGICGEHGGDPSSIAFCHKAGLDYVSCSPFRVPIARIAAAQAALSDTEK
;
A
#
# COMPACT_ATOMS: atom_id res chain seq x y z
N MET A 1 -13.44 17.60 49.19
CA MET A 1 -12.78 16.51 48.49
C MET A 1 -13.85 15.76 47.75
N GLU A 2 -14.10 16.16 46.51
CA GLU A 2 -15.01 15.46 45.63
C GLU A 2 -14.34 14.12 45.29
N GLY A 3 -15.06 13.00 45.51
CA GLY A 3 -14.55 11.66 45.26
C GLY A 3 -14.25 11.53 43.75
N LYS A 4 -12.95 11.40 43.39
CA LYS A 4 -12.55 10.92 42.08
C LYS A 4 -13.18 9.51 41.94
N GLY A 5 -14.23 9.38 41.16
CA GLY A 5 -14.80 8.10 40.81
C GLY A 5 -13.68 7.19 40.31
N MET A 6 -13.62 5.98 40.81
CA MET A 6 -12.63 4.98 40.44
C MET A 6 -12.67 4.77 38.92
N ARG A 7 -11.55 4.90 38.22
CA ARG A 7 -11.47 4.73 36.76
C ARG A 7 -11.86 3.29 36.42
N LYS A 8 -12.69 3.10 35.39
CA LYS A 8 -13.11 1.78 34.93
C LYS A 8 -12.11 1.28 33.88
N TRP A 9 -11.43 0.17 34.19
CA TRP A 9 -10.42 -0.46 33.36
C TRP A 9 -10.90 -1.76 32.71
N VAL A 10 -11.96 -2.37 33.28
CA VAL A 10 -12.48 -3.67 32.86
C VAL A 10 -13.96 -3.56 32.55
N TYR A 11 -14.36 -4.06 31.40
CA TYR A 11 -15.74 -4.05 30.90
C TYR A 11 -16.21 -5.48 30.63
N LYS A 12 -17.28 -5.91 31.24
CA LYS A 12 -18.00 -7.13 30.85
C LYS A 12 -18.60 -6.92 29.47
N PHE A 13 -18.74 -7.97 28.64
CA PHE A 13 -19.22 -7.78 27.27
C PHE A 13 -20.54 -7.02 27.16
N HIS A 14 -21.50 -7.28 28.09
CA HIS A 14 -22.77 -6.53 28.09
C HIS A 14 -22.69 -5.08 28.55
N GLU A 15 -21.52 -4.60 28.98
CA GLU A 15 -21.28 -3.21 29.40
C GLU A 15 -20.68 -2.35 28.30
N GLY A 16 -20.30 -2.95 27.17
CA GLY A 16 -19.73 -2.26 26.02
C GLY A 16 -20.65 -2.31 24.79
N ASN A 17 -20.20 -1.69 23.70
CA ASN A 17 -20.86 -1.71 22.40
C ASN A 17 -19.84 -1.47 21.25
N ALA A 18 -20.32 -1.47 20.01
CA ALA A 18 -19.49 -1.30 18.81
C ALA A 18 -18.75 0.05 18.75
N ASP A 19 -19.31 1.12 19.35
CA ASP A 19 -18.76 2.48 19.31
C ASP A 19 -17.54 2.64 20.24
N MET A 20 -17.38 1.72 21.20
CA MET A 20 -16.27 1.75 22.16
C MET A 20 -14.97 1.12 21.62
N ARG A 21 -14.78 1.13 20.32
CA ARG A 21 -13.64 0.49 19.66
C ARG A 21 -12.28 1.04 20.09
N GLU A 22 -12.20 2.33 20.42
CA GLU A 22 -10.97 2.92 20.93
C GLU A 22 -10.56 2.35 22.28
N LEU A 23 -11.53 2.09 23.14
CA LEU A 23 -11.32 1.63 24.50
C LEU A 23 -11.23 0.11 24.61
N LEU A 24 -12.12 -0.61 23.90
CA LEU A 24 -12.23 -2.08 23.98
C LEU A 24 -11.45 -2.82 22.88
N GLY A 25 -10.84 -2.07 21.95
CA GLY A 25 -10.28 -2.64 20.73
C GLY A 25 -11.37 -3.17 19.80
N GLY A 26 -10.99 -3.56 18.59
CA GLY A 26 -11.96 -4.05 17.60
C GLY A 26 -12.65 -5.33 18.01
N LYS A 27 -11.90 -6.29 18.57
CA LYS A 27 -12.45 -7.58 19.03
C LYS A 27 -13.38 -7.40 20.22
N GLY A 28 -12.98 -6.66 21.26
CA GLY A 28 -13.78 -6.43 22.47
C GLY A 28 -15.08 -5.69 22.17
N ALA A 29 -15.02 -4.64 21.33
CA ALA A 29 -16.20 -3.90 20.91
C ALA A 29 -17.20 -4.79 20.16
N ASN A 30 -16.72 -5.63 19.24
CA ASN A 30 -17.59 -6.55 18.49
C ASN A 30 -18.17 -7.67 19.38
N LEU A 31 -17.40 -8.21 20.32
CA LEU A 31 -17.92 -9.17 21.30
C LEU A 31 -19.03 -8.56 22.17
N ALA A 32 -18.84 -7.32 22.59
CA ALA A 32 -19.86 -6.59 23.33
C ALA A 32 -21.13 -6.37 22.49
N GLU A 33 -20.97 -5.93 21.24
CA GLU A 33 -22.09 -5.71 20.33
C GLU A 33 -22.87 -6.99 20.05
N MET A 34 -22.16 -8.09 19.72
CA MET A 34 -22.82 -9.39 19.52
C MET A 34 -23.57 -9.89 20.77
N THR A 35 -23.02 -9.64 21.96
CA THR A 35 -23.70 -9.97 23.23
C THR A 35 -24.99 -9.18 23.34
N ASN A 36 -24.97 -7.87 23.04
CA ASN A 36 -26.15 -7.01 23.11
C ASN A 36 -27.21 -7.36 22.05
N LEU A 37 -26.79 -7.90 20.92
CA LEU A 37 -27.67 -8.43 19.85
C LEU A 37 -28.30 -9.77 20.21
N GLY A 38 -27.98 -10.36 21.38
CA GLY A 38 -28.47 -11.67 21.82
C GLY A 38 -27.86 -12.84 21.05
N MET A 39 -26.67 -12.66 20.46
CA MET A 39 -25.94 -13.75 19.83
C MET A 39 -25.43 -14.77 20.85
N PRO A 40 -25.27 -16.04 20.46
CA PRO A 40 -24.70 -17.07 21.34
C PRO A 40 -23.19 -16.85 21.48
N ILE A 41 -22.80 -15.98 22.40
CA ILE A 41 -21.42 -15.63 22.70
C ILE A 41 -21.03 -16.22 24.05
N PRO A 42 -19.88 -16.95 24.15
CA PRO A 42 -19.32 -17.29 25.45
C PRO A 42 -19.04 -16.02 26.24
N GLN A 43 -19.51 -15.97 27.50
CA GLN A 43 -19.40 -14.79 28.33
C GLN A 43 -17.92 -14.43 28.60
N GLY A 44 -17.65 -13.13 28.81
CA GLY A 44 -16.31 -12.63 29.05
C GLY A 44 -16.27 -11.16 29.40
N PHE A 45 -15.08 -10.65 29.50
CA PHE A 45 -14.81 -9.24 29.75
C PHE A 45 -13.57 -8.76 28.97
N THR A 46 -13.47 -7.46 28.78
CA THR A 46 -12.35 -6.79 28.10
C THR A 46 -11.60 -5.90 29.07
N ILE A 47 -10.29 -6.06 29.14
CA ILE A 47 -9.35 -5.15 29.79
C ILE A 47 -8.97 -4.11 28.73
N THR A 48 -9.10 -2.82 29.04
CA THR A 48 -9.06 -1.75 28.03
C THR A 48 -7.68 -1.50 27.42
N THR A 49 -7.66 -0.85 26.26
CA THR A 49 -6.43 -0.36 25.62
C THR A 49 -5.67 0.62 26.52
N GLU A 50 -6.40 1.39 27.32
CA GLU A 50 -5.80 2.32 28.31
C GLU A 50 -5.04 1.58 29.43
N ALA A 51 -5.47 0.38 29.80
CA ALA A 51 -4.71 -0.44 30.76
C ALA A 51 -3.38 -0.91 30.16
N CYS A 52 -3.30 -1.13 28.87
CA CYS A 52 -2.06 -1.43 28.16
C CYS A 52 -1.10 -0.23 28.16
N THR A 53 -1.59 0.95 27.84
CA THR A 53 -0.77 2.16 27.86
C THR A 53 -0.32 2.52 29.28
N ASP A 54 -1.17 2.32 30.29
CA ASP A 54 -0.80 2.47 31.69
C ASP A 54 0.26 1.45 32.13
N TYR A 55 0.19 0.20 31.67
CA TYR A 55 1.19 -0.82 31.94
C TYR A 55 2.59 -0.39 31.50
N TYR A 56 2.72 0.16 30.31
CA TYR A 56 4.01 0.70 29.82
C TYR A 56 4.44 1.97 30.56
N ALA A 57 3.51 2.83 30.94
CA ALA A 57 3.80 4.02 31.73
C ALA A 57 4.19 3.70 33.19
N ASN A 58 3.82 2.54 33.70
CA ASN A 58 4.06 2.05 35.07
C ASN A 58 5.15 0.95 35.12
N GLU A 59 6.23 1.13 34.33
CA GLU A 59 7.39 0.22 34.33
C GLU A 59 7.03 -1.26 34.09
N GLU A 60 6.12 -1.49 33.16
CA GLU A 60 5.61 -2.83 32.82
C GLU A 60 4.98 -3.59 34.01
N GLN A 61 4.31 -2.86 34.90
CA GLN A 61 3.55 -3.43 36.01
C GLN A 61 2.07 -3.04 35.92
N ILE A 62 1.21 -4.04 36.16
CA ILE A 62 -0.24 -3.82 36.24
C ILE A 62 -0.58 -3.31 37.62
N ARG A 63 -1.20 -2.12 37.71
CA ARG A 63 -1.59 -1.51 38.97
C ARG A 63 -2.60 -2.34 39.76
N GLU A 64 -2.57 -2.27 41.07
CA GLU A 64 -3.46 -3.04 41.98
C GLU A 64 -4.94 -2.75 41.68
N GLU A 65 -5.33 -1.54 41.34
CA GLU A 65 -6.71 -1.20 40.99
C GLU A 65 -7.20 -1.93 39.73
N ILE A 66 -6.29 -2.15 38.73
CA ILE A 66 -6.59 -2.90 37.50
C ILE A 66 -6.71 -4.39 37.84
N GLN A 67 -5.77 -4.92 38.63
CA GLN A 67 -5.81 -6.32 39.08
C GLN A 67 -7.10 -6.63 39.85
N THR A 68 -7.53 -5.73 40.75
CA THR A 68 -8.77 -5.86 41.50
C THR A 68 -9.97 -5.97 40.56
N GLN A 69 -10.09 -5.08 39.61
CA GLN A 69 -11.19 -5.12 38.62
C GLN A 69 -11.15 -6.39 37.75
N ILE A 70 -9.96 -6.90 37.41
CA ILE A 70 -9.83 -8.18 36.68
C ILE A 70 -10.42 -9.32 37.52
N PHE A 71 -10.02 -9.43 38.78
CA PHE A 71 -10.52 -10.51 39.65
C PHE A 71 -12.00 -10.38 40.02
N GLU A 72 -12.52 -9.15 40.13
CA GLU A 72 -13.97 -8.93 40.28
C GLU A 72 -14.73 -9.43 39.04
N ALA A 73 -14.19 -9.19 37.84
CA ALA A 73 -14.75 -9.66 36.59
C ALA A 73 -14.67 -11.20 36.46
N VAL A 74 -13.58 -11.81 36.93
CA VAL A 74 -13.48 -13.30 37.05
C VAL A 74 -14.55 -13.85 37.98
N GLY A 75 -14.74 -13.24 39.14
CA GLY A 75 -15.79 -13.66 40.10
C GLY A 75 -17.19 -13.56 39.50
N TRP A 76 -17.47 -12.52 38.73
CA TRP A 76 -18.72 -12.44 37.95
C TRP A 76 -18.82 -13.56 36.90
N LEU A 77 -17.73 -13.86 36.19
CA LEU A 77 -17.70 -14.90 35.16
C LEU A 77 -17.96 -16.29 35.78
N GLU A 78 -17.46 -16.55 36.96
CA GLU A 78 -17.74 -17.75 37.74
C GLU A 78 -19.24 -17.92 38.01
N GLN A 79 -19.90 -16.84 38.46
CA GLN A 79 -21.33 -16.84 38.77
C GLN A 79 -22.19 -17.13 37.53
N VAL A 80 -21.87 -16.48 36.40
CA VAL A 80 -22.62 -16.65 35.14
C VAL A 80 -22.48 -18.05 34.56
N ASN A 81 -21.30 -18.66 34.68
CA ASN A 81 -21.03 -20.00 34.12
C ASN A 81 -21.36 -21.14 35.11
N GLY A 82 -21.59 -20.85 36.39
CA GLY A 82 -21.76 -21.88 37.41
C GLY A 82 -20.52 -22.76 37.60
N LYS A 83 -19.33 -22.23 37.28
CA LYS A 83 -18.02 -22.88 37.38
C LYS A 83 -17.10 -22.00 38.21
N LYS A 84 -16.04 -22.55 38.75
CA LYS A 84 -15.10 -21.79 39.54
C LYS A 84 -13.70 -21.81 38.95
N PHE A 85 -13.06 -20.68 38.94
CA PHE A 85 -11.70 -20.52 38.43
C PHE A 85 -10.72 -21.16 39.39
N GLY A 86 -10.03 -22.22 38.94
CA GLY A 86 -9.15 -23.04 39.78
C GLY A 86 -9.84 -24.12 40.59
N ASP A 87 -11.09 -24.46 40.30
CA ASP A 87 -11.78 -25.60 40.93
C ASP A 87 -11.22 -26.92 40.40
N ASN A 88 -10.93 -27.82 41.29
CA ASN A 88 -10.39 -29.14 40.95
C ASN A 88 -11.42 -30.09 40.34
N ALA A 89 -12.73 -29.83 40.54
CA ALA A 89 -13.80 -30.69 40.08
C ALA A 89 -14.48 -30.21 38.79
N ASN A 90 -14.71 -28.90 38.68
CA ASN A 90 -15.40 -28.29 37.55
C ASN A 90 -14.79 -26.93 37.23
N PRO A 91 -13.56 -26.90 36.69
CA PRO A 91 -12.81 -25.65 36.48
C PRO A 91 -13.48 -24.75 35.45
N LEU A 92 -13.52 -23.43 35.72
CA LEU A 92 -13.74 -22.41 34.73
C LEU A 92 -12.46 -22.26 33.91
N LEU A 93 -12.52 -22.49 32.62
CA LEU A 93 -11.40 -22.27 31.70
C LEU A 93 -11.69 -21.06 30.83
N VAL A 94 -10.67 -20.27 30.55
CA VAL A 94 -10.78 -19.06 29.77
C VAL A 94 -9.72 -19.00 28.66
N SER A 95 -10.04 -18.25 27.63
CA SER A 95 -9.06 -17.79 26.65
C SER A 95 -8.68 -16.35 26.96
N VAL A 96 -7.41 -15.99 26.70
CA VAL A 96 -6.88 -14.63 26.83
C VAL A 96 -6.40 -14.22 25.45
N ARG A 97 -7.04 -13.21 24.86
CA ARG A 97 -6.85 -12.82 23.47
C ARG A 97 -6.57 -11.32 23.35
N SER A 98 -5.65 -10.94 22.49
CA SER A 98 -5.43 -9.54 22.12
C SER A 98 -6.62 -8.94 21.36
N GLY A 99 -6.79 -7.63 21.48
CA GLY A 99 -7.84 -6.90 20.78
C GLY A 99 -7.41 -5.47 20.45
N ALA A 100 -6.53 -5.28 19.48
CA ALA A 100 -6.13 -3.94 19.02
C ALA A 100 -7.29 -3.24 18.29
N ARG A 101 -7.25 -1.90 18.21
CA ARG A 101 -8.21 -1.09 17.46
C ARG A 101 -8.22 -1.44 15.97
N ALA A 102 -7.04 -1.71 15.41
CA ALA A 102 -6.87 -2.20 14.04
C ALA A 102 -6.57 -3.70 14.05
N SER A 103 -7.04 -4.41 13.01
CA SER A 103 -6.74 -5.84 12.85
C SER A 103 -5.28 -6.04 12.49
N MET A 104 -4.57 -6.85 13.29
CA MET A 104 -3.16 -7.19 13.12
C MET A 104 -2.97 -8.71 13.09
N PRO A 105 -3.34 -9.41 11.99
CA PRO A 105 -3.33 -10.86 11.92
C PRO A 105 -1.95 -11.46 12.16
N GLY A 106 -1.86 -12.45 13.07
CA GLY A 106 -0.61 -13.13 13.36
C GLY A 106 0.44 -12.32 14.13
N MET A 107 0.16 -11.03 14.42
CA MET A 107 1.11 -10.15 15.12
C MET A 107 0.97 -10.18 16.64
N MET A 108 -0.19 -10.60 17.12
CA MET A 108 -0.57 -10.55 18.53
C MET A 108 -0.89 -11.94 19.07
N ASP A 109 -0.68 -12.14 20.34
CA ASP A 109 -0.72 -13.44 20.97
C ASP A 109 -2.12 -13.82 21.51
N THR A 110 -2.35 -15.12 21.63
CA THR A 110 -3.56 -15.74 22.17
C THR A 110 -3.17 -16.91 23.07
N ILE A 111 -3.81 -17.03 24.24
CA ILE A 111 -3.64 -18.15 25.17
C ILE A 111 -4.98 -18.83 25.35
N LEU A 112 -5.07 -20.15 25.16
CA LEU A 112 -6.28 -20.96 25.32
C LEU A 112 -6.16 -21.88 26.52
N ASN A 113 -7.28 -22.38 27.00
CA ASN A 113 -7.39 -23.38 28.07
C ASN A 113 -6.79 -22.95 29.42
N LEU A 114 -6.68 -21.64 29.66
CA LEU A 114 -6.10 -21.09 30.87
C LEU A 114 -6.99 -21.42 32.07
N GLY A 115 -6.39 -21.82 33.17
CA GLY A 115 -7.08 -22.27 34.37
C GLY A 115 -6.85 -23.75 34.72
N LEU A 116 -6.24 -24.51 33.80
CA LEU A 116 -5.84 -25.91 34.07
C LEU A 116 -4.56 -25.97 34.89
N ASN A 117 -4.51 -26.94 35.77
CA ASN A 117 -3.35 -27.36 36.54
C ASN A 117 -3.39 -28.86 36.76
N ASP A 118 -2.45 -29.42 37.53
CA ASP A 118 -2.30 -30.86 37.71
C ASP A 118 -3.51 -31.51 38.42
N GLU A 119 -4.19 -30.77 39.32
CA GLU A 119 -5.38 -31.27 40.03
C GLU A 119 -6.66 -31.00 39.22
N ALA A 120 -6.78 -29.82 38.64
CA ALA A 120 -7.96 -29.45 37.86
C ALA A 120 -8.17 -30.31 36.61
N VAL A 121 -7.09 -30.78 35.94
CA VAL A 121 -7.21 -31.65 34.77
C VAL A 121 -7.81 -33.03 35.12
N GLU A 122 -7.55 -33.56 36.29
CA GLU A 122 -8.13 -34.84 36.73
C GLU A 122 -9.66 -34.72 36.88
N GLY A 123 -10.14 -33.68 37.61
CA GLY A 123 -11.57 -33.42 37.75
C GLY A 123 -12.23 -33.02 36.42
N PHE A 124 -11.52 -32.33 35.56
CA PHE A 124 -12.01 -32.00 34.22
C PHE A 124 -12.20 -33.27 33.37
N ALA A 125 -11.26 -34.22 33.45
CA ALA A 125 -11.35 -35.52 32.78
C ALA A 125 -12.55 -36.35 33.32
N GLU A 126 -12.75 -36.38 34.61
CA GLU A 126 -13.89 -37.06 35.25
C GLU A 126 -15.23 -36.40 34.86
N LYS A 127 -15.30 -35.06 34.94
CA LYS A 127 -16.50 -34.29 34.64
C LYS A 127 -16.96 -34.41 33.19
N THR A 128 -16.02 -34.43 32.27
CA THR A 128 -16.32 -34.56 30.84
C THR A 128 -16.52 -36.00 30.38
N GLY A 129 -16.13 -37.00 31.19
CA GLY A 129 -16.10 -38.38 30.77
C GLY A 129 -15.16 -38.67 29.59
N ASN A 130 -14.25 -37.74 29.29
CA ASN A 130 -13.31 -37.81 28.18
C ASN A 130 -11.88 -37.43 28.63
N PRO A 131 -11.16 -38.38 29.21
CA PRO A 131 -9.79 -38.13 29.69
C PRO A 131 -8.84 -37.64 28.57
N ARG A 132 -8.97 -38.22 27.37
CA ARG A 132 -8.15 -37.80 26.25
C ARG A 132 -8.31 -36.31 25.96
N PHE A 133 -9.55 -35.82 25.88
CA PHE A 133 -9.84 -34.41 25.66
C PHE A 133 -9.27 -33.52 26.77
N ALA A 134 -9.41 -33.91 28.03
CA ALA A 134 -8.94 -33.13 29.17
C ALA A 134 -7.41 -32.99 29.15
N TYR A 135 -6.68 -34.10 28.95
CA TYR A 135 -5.23 -34.09 28.93
C TYR A 135 -4.68 -33.41 27.66
N ASP A 136 -5.34 -33.52 26.49
CA ASP A 136 -4.93 -32.78 25.31
C ASP A 136 -5.11 -31.27 25.53
N SER A 137 -6.18 -30.85 26.17
CA SER A 137 -6.39 -29.42 26.52
C SER A 137 -5.30 -28.91 27.46
N TYR A 138 -4.87 -29.72 28.45
CA TYR A 138 -3.79 -29.35 29.35
C TYR A 138 -2.40 -29.33 28.65
N ARG A 139 -2.13 -30.31 27.82
CA ARG A 139 -0.90 -30.36 26.99
C ARG A 139 -0.78 -29.11 26.13
N ARG A 140 -1.88 -28.73 25.41
CA ARG A 140 -1.95 -27.55 24.59
C ARG A 140 -1.76 -26.27 25.41
N PHE A 141 -2.37 -26.19 26.58
CA PHE A 141 -2.19 -25.05 27.47
C PHE A 141 -0.73 -24.90 27.94
N ILE A 142 -0.08 -25.96 28.38
CA ILE A 142 1.34 -25.91 28.78
C ILE A 142 2.21 -25.44 27.63
N GLN A 143 2.04 -25.99 26.43
CA GLN A 143 2.79 -25.59 25.25
C GLN A 143 2.59 -24.11 24.91
N MET A 144 1.34 -23.67 24.83
CA MET A 144 1.00 -22.31 24.44
C MET A 144 1.42 -21.29 25.50
N PHE A 145 1.21 -21.58 26.79
CA PHE A 145 1.66 -20.73 27.88
C PHE A 145 3.18 -20.60 27.93
N SER A 146 3.90 -21.72 27.75
CA SER A 146 5.37 -21.70 27.70
C SER A 146 5.93 -20.90 26.53
N ASP A 147 5.35 -21.05 25.34
CA ASP A 147 5.80 -20.35 24.12
C ASP A 147 5.41 -18.85 24.17
N VAL A 148 4.14 -18.56 24.41
CA VAL A 148 3.60 -17.19 24.29
C VAL A 148 3.92 -16.33 25.51
N VAL A 149 3.80 -16.88 26.73
CA VAL A 149 3.92 -16.12 27.98
C VAL A 149 5.35 -16.08 28.47
N MET A 150 6.06 -17.23 28.36
CA MET A 150 7.39 -17.38 28.91
C MET A 150 8.49 -17.41 27.85
N GLU A 151 8.14 -17.26 26.58
CA GLU A 151 9.07 -17.17 25.43
C GLU A 151 9.98 -18.42 25.27
N VAL A 152 9.48 -19.59 25.66
CA VAL A 152 10.16 -20.87 25.44
C VAL A 152 9.86 -21.34 24.02
N PRO A 153 10.89 -21.57 23.15
CA PRO A 153 10.64 -21.88 21.74
C PRO A 153 9.72 -23.08 21.51
N LYS A 154 8.65 -22.87 20.74
CA LYS A 154 7.63 -23.86 20.38
C LYS A 154 8.25 -25.15 19.81
N SER A 155 9.33 -25.03 19.08
CA SER A 155 10.05 -26.14 18.46
C SER A 155 10.51 -27.23 19.45
N TYR A 156 10.77 -26.87 20.71
CA TYR A 156 11.15 -27.86 21.73
C TYR A 156 9.99 -28.82 22.05
N PHE A 157 8.79 -28.30 22.09
CA PHE A 157 7.56 -29.08 22.34
C PHE A 157 7.14 -29.88 21.09
N GLU A 158 7.22 -29.30 19.91
CA GLU A 158 6.89 -29.98 18.65
C GLU A 158 7.80 -31.18 18.40
N LYS A 159 9.08 -31.04 18.68
CA LYS A 159 10.04 -32.17 18.59
C LYS A 159 9.62 -33.35 19.45
N ILE A 160 9.19 -33.10 20.70
CA ILE A 160 8.74 -34.16 21.61
C ILE A 160 7.46 -34.83 21.08
N ILE A 161 6.52 -34.07 20.54
CA ILE A 161 5.31 -34.61 19.91
C ILE A 161 5.67 -35.52 18.73
N ASP A 162 6.59 -35.09 17.87
CA ASP A 162 7.01 -35.86 16.71
C ASP A 162 7.77 -37.13 17.09
N GLU A 163 8.59 -37.10 18.15
CA GLU A 163 9.23 -38.29 18.71
C GLU A 163 8.15 -39.31 19.16
N VAL A 164 7.18 -38.90 19.95
CA VAL A 164 6.12 -39.78 20.43
C VAL A 164 5.28 -40.34 19.27
N LYS A 165 4.92 -39.50 18.31
CA LYS A 165 4.20 -39.95 17.11
C LYS A 165 4.98 -40.99 16.29
N THR A 166 6.27 -40.77 16.13
CA THR A 166 7.16 -41.68 15.42
C THR A 166 7.24 -43.02 16.13
N ASP A 167 7.47 -43.02 17.45
CA ASP A 167 7.57 -44.24 18.25
C ASP A 167 6.28 -45.07 18.25
N LYS A 168 5.15 -44.37 18.27
CA LYS A 168 3.79 -44.99 18.25
C LYS A 168 3.30 -45.31 16.81
N LYS A 169 4.01 -44.85 15.76
CA LYS A 169 3.63 -45.00 14.34
C LYS A 169 2.25 -44.39 14.02
N ILE A 170 1.93 -43.26 14.61
CA ILE A 170 0.69 -42.51 14.39
C ILE A 170 1.00 -41.23 13.58
N LYS A 171 0.01 -40.71 12.88
CA LYS A 171 0.16 -39.56 11.98
C LYS A 171 -0.36 -38.25 12.61
N TYR A 172 -1.49 -38.32 13.30
CA TYR A 172 -2.19 -37.16 13.82
C TYR A 172 -2.21 -37.11 15.33
N ASP A 173 -2.19 -35.93 15.92
CA ASP A 173 -2.32 -35.71 17.36
C ASP A 173 -3.62 -36.29 17.92
N THR A 174 -4.66 -36.36 17.09
CA THR A 174 -5.96 -36.93 17.47
C THR A 174 -5.91 -38.43 17.75
N GLU A 175 -4.84 -39.11 17.34
CA GLU A 175 -4.63 -40.55 17.56
C GLU A 175 -3.92 -40.86 18.91
N LEU A 176 -3.36 -39.79 19.57
CA LEU A 176 -2.74 -39.92 20.89
C LEU A 176 -3.76 -40.35 21.94
N THR A 177 -3.42 -41.33 22.77
CA THR A 177 -4.23 -41.78 23.90
C THR A 177 -4.10 -40.84 25.10
N ALA A 178 -4.96 -41.01 26.12
CA ALA A 178 -4.85 -40.23 27.36
C ALA A 178 -3.50 -40.47 28.08
N GLU A 179 -2.97 -41.70 28.03
CA GLU A 179 -1.69 -42.06 28.61
C GLU A 179 -0.53 -41.40 27.86
N ASP A 180 -0.57 -41.39 26.52
CA ASP A 180 0.43 -40.71 25.72
C ASP A 180 0.46 -39.19 26.01
N LEU A 181 -0.71 -38.60 26.20
CA LEU A 181 -0.84 -37.18 26.57
C LEU A 181 -0.32 -36.87 27.98
N LYS A 182 -0.51 -37.77 28.93
CA LYS A 182 0.10 -37.64 30.28
C LYS A 182 1.62 -37.68 30.22
N GLU A 183 2.18 -38.57 29.40
CA GLU A 183 3.63 -38.62 29.14
C GLU A 183 4.12 -37.31 28.52
N LEU A 184 3.42 -36.78 27.48
CA LEU A 184 3.75 -35.51 26.88
C LEU A 184 3.72 -34.35 27.87
N ILE A 185 2.69 -34.27 28.72
CA ILE A 185 2.57 -33.26 29.80
C ILE A 185 3.78 -33.30 30.72
N ALA A 186 4.20 -34.47 31.17
CA ALA A 186 5.36 -34.63 32.04
C ALA A 186 6.65 -34.12 31.35
N ARG A 187 6.86 -34.48 30.05
CA ARG A 187 8.02 -34.05 29.29
C ARG A 187 7.97 -32.54 29.00
N PHE A 188 6.80 -31.97 28.72
CA PHE A 188 6.63 -30.52 28.52
C PHE A 188 6.97 -29.72 29.77
N LYS A 189 6.53 -30.17 30.93
CA LYS A 189 6.83 -29.53 32.22
C LYS A 189 8.34 -29.62 32.53
N GLN A 190 9.01 -30.68 32.12
CA GLN A 190 10.46 -30.77 32.20
C GLN A 190 11.15 -29.74 31.32
N VAL A 191 10.74 -29.61 30.05
CA VAL A 191 11.27 -28.57 29.14
C VAL A 191 11.05 -27.16 29.72
N TYR A 192 9.87 -26.89 30.26
CA TYR A 192 9.58 -25.63 30.94
C TYR A 192 10.55 -25.39 32.11
N ARG A 193 10.74 -26.38 32.99
CA ARG A 193 11.64 -26.29 34.15
C ARG A 193 13.09 -26.02 33.70
N GLU A 194 13.54 -26.70 32.68
CA GLU A 194 14.89 -26.50 32.14
C GLU A 194 15.09 -25.11 31.55
N ALA A 195 14.10 -24.61 30.79
CA ALA A 195 14.12 -23.28 30.19
C ALA A 195 13.94 -22.14 31.21
N MET A 196 13.31 -22.42 32.35
CA MET A 196 12.96 -21.41 33.37
C MET A 196 13.84 -21.51 34.64
N ASP A 197 15.08 -21.94 34.47
CA ASP A 197 16.06 -22.04 35.56
C ASP A 197 15.56 -22.81 36.80
N GLY A 198 14.85 -23.91 36.58
CA GLY A 198 14.35 -24.80 37.62
C GLY A 198 12.99 -24.41 38.21
N LYS A 199 12.31 -23.37 37.67
CA LYS A 199 10.95 -23.04 38.13
C LYS A 199 9.93 -24.04 37.58
N GLU A 200 8.97 -24.41 38.43
CA GLU A 200 7.86 -25.26 38.02
C GLU A 200 6.83 -24.50 37.17
N PHE A 201 6.09 -25.23 36.32
CA PHE A 201 4.97 -24.67 35.59
C PHE A 201 3.91 -24.13 36.56
N PRO A 202 3.39 -22.89 36.37
CA PRO A 202 2.46 -22.24 37.29
C PRO A 202 1.19 -23.04 37.51
N GLN A 203 0.89 -23.38 38.77
CA GLN A 203 -0.30 -24.14 39.17
C GLN A 203 -1.45 -23.26 39.66
N ASN A 204 -1.17 -21.98 39.98
CA ASN A 204 -2.19 -21.02 40.43
C ASN A 204 -2.84 -20.37 39.22
N PRO A 205 -4.15 -20.56 38.96
CA PRO A 205 -4.84 -19.94 37.82
C PRO A 205 -4.84 -18.40 37.83
N GLN A 206 -4.82 -17.78 38.98
CA GLN A 206 -4.76 -16.31 39.07
C GLN A 206 -3.40 -15.80 38.60
N GLU A 207 -2.32 -16.48 38.97
CA GLU A 207 -0.96 -16.17 38.47
C GLU A 207 -0.88 -16.41 36.96
N GLN A 208 -1.42 -17.53 36.47
CA GLN A 208 -1.50 -17.82 35.04
C GLN A 208 -2.21 -16.69 34.28
N LEU A 209 -3.34 -16.20 34.79
CA LEU A 209 -4.11 -15.15 34.17
C LEU A 209 -3.34 -13.83 34.11
N MET A 210 -2.71 -13.43 35.21
CA MET A 210 -1.97 -12.16 35.25
C MET A 210 -0.75 -12.19 34.34
N GLU A 211 0.00 -13.30 34.28
CA GLU A 211 1.12 -13.43 33.36
C GLU A 211 0.66 -13.46 31.89
N ALA A 212 -0.47 -14.09 31.58
CA ALA A 212 -1.07 -14.07 30.24
C ALA A 212 -1.50 -12.64 29.81
N VAL A 213 -2.10 -11.87 30.71
CA VAL A 213 -2.47 -10.45 30.43
C VAL A 213 -1.23 -9.62 30.14
N LYS A 214 -0.18 -9.76 30.94
CA LYS A 214 1.11 -9.08 30.71
C LYS A 214 1.72 -9.49 29.37
N ALA A 215 1.67 -10.77 28.99
CA ALA A 215 2.18 -11.26 27.72
C ALA A 215 1.43 -10.62 26.54
N VAL A 216 0.12 -10.52 26.60
CA VAL A 216 -0.68 -9.84 25.58
C VAL A 216 -0.31 -8.36 25.50
N PHE A 217 -0.10 -7.67 26.61
CA PHE A 217 0.37 -6.27 26.57
C PHE A 217 1.76 -6.16 25.95
N ARG A 218 2.71 -7.04 26.31
CA ARG A 218 4.06 -7.07 25.71
C ARG A 218 4.01 -7.34 24.20
N SER A 219 3.06 -8.16 23.72
CA SER A 219 2.94 -8.49 22.30
C SER A 219 2.70 -7.26 21.41
N TRP A 220 2.18 -6.16 21.96
CA TRP A 220 2.02 -4.89 21.25
C TRP A 220 3.34 -4.32 20.75
N ASN A 221 4.44 -4.46 21.51
CA ASN A 221 5.74 -3.89 21.21
C ASN A 221 6.80 -4.92 20.77
N THR A 222 6.39 -6.10 20.32
CA THR A 222 7.32 -7.03 19.65
C THR A 222 7.81 -6.44 18.33
N PRO A 223 9.03 -6.81 17.86
CA PRO A 223 9.57 -6.30 16.58
C PRO A 223 8.63 -6.52 15.40
N ARG A 224 7.97 -7.67 15.31
CA ARG A 224 6.98 -8.00 14.26
C ARG A 224 5.76 -7.06 14.32
N ALA A 225 5.23 -6.81 15.53
CA ALA A 225 4.08 -5.93 15.69
C ALA A 225 4.41 -4.45 15.38
N ILE A 226 5.58 -3.99 15.79
CA ILE A 226 6.09 -2.64 15.45
C ILE A 226 6.24 -2.48 13.94
N THR A 227 6.86 -3.46 13.26
CA THR A 227 7.03 -3.44 11.81
C THR A 227 5.68 -3.43 11.09
N TYR A 228 4.74 -4.28 11.51
CA TYR A 228 3.41 -4.32 10.92
C TYR A 228 2.67 -2.98 11.08
N ARG A 229 2.71 -2.39 12.28
CA ARG A 229 2.06 -1.09 12.54
C ARG A 229 2.63 0.01 11.64
N ARG A 230 3.96 0.05 11.49
CA ARG A 230 4.61 1.01 10.59
C ARG A 230 4.17 0.85 9.14
N MET A 231 4.08 -0.39 8.66
CA MET A 231 3.66 -0.68 7.27
C MET A 231 2.17 -0.36 7.00
N ASN A 232 1.37 -0.29 8.06
CA ASN A 232 -0.08 -0.06 7.96
C ASN A 232 -0.54 1.26 8.59
N ASP A 233 0.37 2.18 8.84
CA ASP A 233 0.08 3.51 9.43
C ASP A 233 -0.71 3.45 10.75
N ILE A 234 -0.43 2.45 11.60
CA ILE A 234 -1.11 2.27 12.91
C ILE A 234 -0.27 2.95 14.01
N PRO A 235 -0.83 3.94 14.74
CA PRO A 235 -0.11 4.64 15.80
C PRO A 235 0.33 3.70 16.93
N GLY A 236 1.56 3.90 17.41
CA GLY A 236 2.15 3.06 18.46
C GLY A 236 1.58 3.29 19.87
N ASP A 237 0.96 4.45 20.11
CA ASP A 237 0.36 4.86 21.39
C ASP A 237 -1.04 4.31 21.63
N TRP A 238 -1.65 3.64 20.65
CA TRP A 238 -3.00 3.07 20.79
C TRP A 238 -3.09 1.94 21.81
N GLY A 239 -2.05 1.13 21.98
CA GLY A 239 -2.08 -0.05 22.83
C GLY A 239 -2.99 -1.16 22.28
N THR A 240 -3.11 -2.24 23.04
CA THR A 240 -4.04 -3.34 22.77
C THR A 240 -4.94 -3.60 23.98
N ALA A 241 -6.20 -3.94 23.72
CA ALA A 241 -7.09 -4.49 24.75
C ALA A 241 -6.80 -5.99 24.94
N VAL A 242 -7.24 -6.54 26.07
CA VAL A 242 -7.19 -7.96 26.37
C VAL A 242 -8.60 -8.48 26.59
N ASN A 243 -9.02 -9.50 25.84
CA ASN A 243 -10.30 -10.15 25.97
C ASN A 243 -10.12 -11.46 26.74
N VAL A 244 -10.76 -11.59 27.89
CA VAL A 244 -10.85 -12.82 28.70
C VAL A 244 -12.23 -13.41 28.50
N GLN A 245 -12.31 -14.59 27.92
CA GLN A 245 -13.57 -15.21 27.51
C GLN A 245 -13.63 -16.66 27.94
N THR A 246 -14.81 -17.12 28.41
CA THR A 246 -15.04 -18.51 28.71
C THR A 246 -14.74 -19.41 27.53
N MET A 247 -14.00 -20.49 27.75
CA MET A 247 -13.73 -21.49 26.72
C MET A 247 -14.99 -22.26 26.32
N VAL A 248 -15.14 -22.47 25.02
CA VAL A 248 -16.02 -23.47 24.41
C VAL A 248 -15.17 -24.37 23.52
N PHE A 249 -15.54 -25.64 23.44
CA PHE A 249 -14.64 -26.67 22.89
C PHE A 249 -15.23 -27.34 21.65
N GLY A 250 -14.60 -27.10 20.50
CA GLY A 250 -14.91 -27.81 19.26
C GLY A 250 -14.32 -29.23 19.15
N ASN A 251 -13.55 -29.68 20.15
CA ASN A 251 -12.83 -30.95 20.16
C ASN A 251 -13.35 -31.95 21.19
N LYS A 252 -14.65 -31.88 21.51
CA LYS A 252 -15.32 -32.83 22.39
C LYS A 252 -15.91 -34.05 21.68
N GLY A 253 -15.67 -34.26 20.41
CA GLY A 253 -16.13 -35.41 19.67
C GLY A 253 -16.89 -35.05 18.37
N ALA A 254 -17.64 -36.01 17.84
CA ALA A 254 -18.27 -35.93 16.52
C ALA A 254 -19.38 -34.87 16.38
N THR A 255 -19.97 -34.42 17.49
CA THR A 255 -20.99 -33.36 17.50
C THR A 255 -20.43 -31.99 17.85
N SER A 256 -19.12 -31.88 17.81
CA SER A 256 -18.38 -30.64 18.09
C SER A 256 -17.47 -30.31 16.91
N GLY A 257 -17.23 -29.03 16.72
CA GLY A 257 -16.35 -28.55 15.63
C GLY A 257 -16.06 -27.08 15.75
N THR A 258 -15.22 -26.58 14.88
CA THR A 258 -14.86 -25.16 14.82
C THR A 258 -14.64 -24.74 13.38
N GLY A 259 -14.82 -23.47 13.06
CA GLY A 259 -14.64 -22.98 11.71
C GLY A 259 -14.54 -21.47 11.62
N VAL A 260 -14.23 -21.05 10.40
CA VAL A 260 -14.17 -19.65 9.98
C VAL A 260 -15.03 -19.50 8.74
N ALA A 261 -15.86 -18.48 8.71
CA ALA A 261 -16.73 -18.24 7.56
C ALA A 261 -16.97 -16.75 7.32
N PHE A 262 -17.28 -16.45 6.06
CA PHE A 262 -17.59 -15.11 5.56
C PHE A 262 -19.03 -15.10 5.06
N THR A 263 -19.74 -13.99 5.21
CA THR A 263 -21.08 -13.82 4.65
C THR A 263 -21.08 -13.68 3.12
N ARG A 264 -19.92 -13.35 2.53
CA ARG A 264 -19.68 -13.28 1.08
C ARG A 264 -18.29 -13.79 0.76
N ASN A 265 -18.07 -14.22 -0.46
CA ASN A 265 -16.74 -14.68 -0.89
C ASN A 265 -15.72 -13.53 -0.85
N PRO A 266 -14.66 -13.63 -0.03
CA PRO A 266 -13.68 -12.55 0.15
C PRO A 266 -12.80 -12.30 -1.08
N SER A 267 -12.72 -13.24 -2.02
CA SER A 267 -11.94 -13.11 -3.25
C SER A 267 -12.75 -12.51 -4.40
N THR A 268 -14.03 -12.89 -4.53
CA THR A 268 -14.88 -12.52 -5.69
C THR A 268 -16.02 -11.56 -5.34
N GLY A 269 -16.34 -11.39 -4.06
CA GLY A 269 -17.49 -10.62 -3.59
C GLY A 269 -18.84 -11.30 -3.78
N ALA A 270 -18.86 -12.52 -4.29
CA ALA A 270 -20.11 -13.25 -4.54
C ALA A 270 -20.91 -13.45 -3.24
N LYS A 271 -22.22 -13.16 -3.29
CA LYS A 271 -23.13 -13.32 -2.17
C LYS A 271 -23.30 -14.82 -1.84
N GLY A 272 -23.28 -15.12 -0.55
CA GLY A 272 -23.43 -16.47 0.00
C GLY A 272 -22.32 -16.81 0.97
N ILE A 273 -22.64 -17.66 1.95
CA ILE A 273 -21.68 -18.07 2.97
C ILE A 273 -20.50 -18.79 2.31
N TYR A 274 -19.32 -18.35 2.66
CA TYR A 274 -18.05 -18.93 2.21
C TYR A 274 -17.17 -19.22 3.42
N GLY A 275 -16.69 -20.43 3.59
CA GLY A 275 -15.87 -20.76 4.74
C GLY A 275 -15.54 -22.23 4.86
N GLU A 276 -14.86 -22.55 5.94
CA GLU A 276 -14.34 -23.89 6.22
C GLU A 276 -14.54 -24.22 7.70
N TYR A 277 -14.68 -25.51 8.00
CA TYR A 277 -14.79 -26.02 9.36
C TYR A 277 -14.10 -27.38 9.51
N LEU A 278 -13.80 -27.72 10.74
CA LEU A 278 -13.32 -29.04 11.14
C LEU A 278 -14.19 -29.60 12.26
N ILE A 279 -14.58 -30.87 12.14
CA ILE A 279 -15.18 -31.63 13.21
C ILE A 279 -14.12 -32.08 14.21
N ASN A 280 -14.44 -32.10 15.47
CA ASN A 280 -13.55 -32.50 16.56
C ASN A 280 -12.21 -31.78 16.52
N ALA A 281 -12.23 -30.42 16.55
CA ALA A 281 -11.06 -29.55 16.40
C ALA A 281 -11.19 -28.28 17.25
N GLN A 282 -10.07 -27.72 17.66
CA GLN A 282 -9.96 -26.35 18.16
C GLN A 282 -9.64 -25.37 17.03
N GLY A 283 -9.84 -24.07 17.25
CA GLY A 283 -9.65 -23.03 16.24
C GLY A 283 -8.25 -23.00 15.62
N GLU A 284 -7.22 -23.27 16.41
CA GLU A 284 -5.84 -23.38 15.95
C GLU A 284 -5.63 -24.51 14.93
N ASP A 285 -6.38 -25.60 15.00
CA ASP A 285 -6.28 -26.75 14.09
C ASP A 285 -6.73 -26.40 12.67
N VAL A 286 -7.66 -25.45 12.51
CA VAL A 286 -8.13 -24.96 11.20
C VAL A 286 -7.02 -24.19 10.50
N VAL A 287 -6.26 -23.39 11.25
CA VAL A 287 -5.20 -22.51 10.72
C VAL A 287 -3.89 -23.26 10.51
N ALA A 288 -3.60 -24.26 11.36
CA ALA A 288 -2.35 -25.01 11.31
C ALA A 288 -2.17 -25.91 10.07
N GLY A 289 -3.26 -26.18 9.34
CA GLY A 289 -3.21 -26.99 8.10
C GLY A 289 -2.86 -28.47 8.30
N VAL A 290 -2.88 -28.96 9.54
CA VAL A 290 -2.57 -30.38 9.87
C VAL A 290 -3.64 -31.32 9.34
N ARG A 291 -4.90 -30.89 9.34
CA ARG A 291 -6.05 -31.59 8.74
C ARG A 291 -6.66 -30.71 7.68
N THR A 292 -7.17 -31.30 6.58
CA THR A 292 -7.86 -30.54 5.52
C THR A 292 -9.26 -30.16 6.00
N PRO A 293 -9.58 -28.88 6.12
CA PRO A 293 -10.92 -28.42 6.48
C PRO A 293 -11.97 -28.80 5.42
N GLN A 294 -13.22 -28.93 5.84
CA GLN A 294 -14.36 -29.14 4.96
C GLN A 294 -15.00 -27.79 4.59
N PRO A 295 -15.54 -27.63 3.37
CA PRO A 295 -16.34 -26.46 3.03
C PRO A 295 -17.52 -26.30 3.99
N ILE A 296 -17.82 -25.06 4.39
CA ILE A 296 -18.90 -24.75 5.34
C ILE A 296 -20.26 -25.33 4.92
N THR A 297 -20.50 -25.47 3.61
CA THR A 297 -21.72 -26.06 3.07
C THR A 297 -21.91 -27.53 3.45
N GLN A 298 -20.85 -28.28 3.73
CA GLN A 298 -20.93 -29.66 4.20
C GLN A 298 -21.53 -29.75 5.62
N LEU A 299 -21.45 -28.67 6.41
CA LEU A 299 -22.05 -28.60 7.74
C LEU A 299 -23.57 -28.79 7.69
N GLU A 300 -24.23 -28.47 6.58
CA GLU A 300 -25.67 -28.72 6.38
C GLU A 300 -26.01 -30.20 6.48
N GLN A 301 -25.10 -31.09 6.05
CA GLN A 301 -25.26 -32.53 6.12
C GLN A 301 -24.84 -33.06 7.49
N ASP A 302 -23.74 -32.56 8.03
CA ASP A 302 -23.15 -33.07 9.27
C ASP A 302 -23.90 -32.60 10.55
N MET A 303 -24.33 -31.34 10.56
CA MET A 303 -25.04 -30.70 11.69
C MET A 303 -26.10 -29.71 11.17
N PRO A 304 -27.23 -30.17 10.61
CA PRO A 304 -28.18 -29.32 9.88
C PRO A 304 -28.82 -28.21 10.72
N GLU A 305 -29.05 -28.46 12.02
CA GLU A 305 -29.61 -27.48 12.92
C GLU A 305 -28.61 -26.33 13.18
N CYS A 306 -27.36 -26.66 13.48
CA CYS A 306 -26.29 -25.68 13.67
C CYS A 306 -26.05 -24.89 12.41
N TYR A 307 -26.10 -25.53 11.22
CA TYR A 307 -25.93 -24.84 9.95
C TYR A 307 -27.04 -23.79 9.71
N ARG A 308 -28.30 -24.16 9.92
CA ARG A 308 -29.43 -23.21 9.77
C ARG A 308 -29.31 -22.03 10.74
N GLU A 309 -29.03 -22.31 12.01
CA GLU A 309 -28.82 -21.28 13.02
C GLU A 309 -27.66 -20.37 12.66
N PHE A 310 -26.55 -20.96 12.17
CA PHE A 310 -25.39 -20.20 11.70
C PHE A 310 -25.73 -19.24 10.56
N ILE A 311 -26.46 -19.71 9.53
CA ILE A 311 -26.86 -18.86 8.39
C ILE A 311 -27.71 -17.69 8.88
N ASP A 312 -28.73 -17.95 9.70
CA ASP A 312 -29.63 -16.91 10.18
C ASP A 312 -28.88 -15.83 11.01
N LEU A 313 -27.98 -16.25 11.88
CA LEU A 313 -27.19 -15.34 12.70
C LEU A 313 -26.12 -14.61 11.89
N ALA A 314 -25.49 -15.26 10.93
CA ALA A 314 -24.52 -14.63 10.03
C ALA A 314 -25.15 -13.50 9.19
N MET A 315 -26.36 -13.75 8.66
CA MET A 315 -27.09 -12.72 7.90
C MET A 315 -27.54 -11.57 8.81
N LYS A 316 -27.95 -11.88 10.05
CA LYS A 316 -28.27 -10.84 11.04
C LYS A 316 -27.06 -9.93 11.35
N LEU A 317 -25.87 -10.49 11.41
CA LEU A 317 -24.63 -9.71 11.60
C LEU A 317 -24.32 -8.85 10.35
N GLU A 318 -24.43 -9.40 9.13
CA GLU A 318 -24.22 -8.61 7.90
C GLU A 318 -25.21 -7.45 7.83
N ASP A 319 -26.48 -7.65 8.16
CA ASP A 319 -27.49 -6.62 8.14
C ASP A 319 -27.25 -5.56 9.21
N HIS A 320 -26.82 -5.96 10.41
CA HIS A 320 -26.51 -5.03 11.50
C HIS A 320 -25.31 -4.15 11.20
N TYR A 321 -24.18 -4.75 10.76
CA TYR A 321 -22.97 -4.01 10.41
C TYR A 321 -23.05 -3.39 9.02
N ARG A 322 -24.04 -3.75 8.22
CA ARG A 322 -24.23 -3.32 6.84
C ARG A 322 -22.97 -3.53 5.98
N ASP A 323 -22.23 -4.62 6.27
CA ASP A 323 -21.00 -5.00 5.57
C ASP A 323 -20.77 -6.50 5.71
N MET A 324 -19.98 -7.07 4.75
CA MET A 324 -19.53 -8.44 4.78
C MET A 324 -18.83 -8.76 6.10
N GLN A 325 -19.22 -9.83 6.74
CA GLN A 325 -18.64 -10.26 8.00
C GLN A 325 -17.72 -11.47 7.84
N ASP A 326 -16.62 -11.46 8.57
CA ASP A 326 -15.68 -12.55 8.83
C ASP A 326 -15.94 -13.03 10.27
N MET A 327 -16.28 -14.31 10.43
CA MET A 327 -16.77 -14.87 11.68
C MET A 327 -15.98 -16.11 12.07
N GLU A 328 -15.59 -16.16 13.34
CA GLU A 328 -15.08 -17.38 13.96
C GLU A 328 -16.19 -18.00 14.81
N PHE A 329 -16.41 -19.30 14.66
CA PHE A 329 -17.44 -20.02 15.41
C PHE A 329 -16.94 -21.36 15.92
N THR A 330 -17.58 -21.83 16.99
CA THR A 330 -17.35 -23.16 17.54
C THR A 330 -18.69 -23.81 17.86
N ILE A 331 -18.79 -25.09 17.58
CA ILE A 331 -19.93 -25.94 17.95
C ILE A 331 -19.45 -26.87 19.06
N GLU A 332 -20.05 -26.79 20.24
CA GLU A 332 -19.78 -27.66 21.36
C GLU A 332 -21.00 -28.52 21.61
N GLU A 333 -20.86 -29.82 21.35
CA GLU A 333 -21.94 -30.83 21.59
C GLU A 333 -23.28 -30.40 20.97
N GLY A 334 -23.25 -29.98 19.72
CA GLY A 334 -24.42 -29.54 18.95
C GLY A 334 -24.92 -28.13 19.27
N LYS A 335 -24.23 -27.35 20.07
CA LYS A 335 -24.58 -25.97 20.39
C LYS A 335 -23.60 -25.00 19.76
N LEU A 336 -24.13 -24.06 18.96
CA LEU A 336 -23.35 -23.07 18.24
C LEU A 336 -22.95 -21.89 19.14
N TYR A 337 -21.71 -21.41 18.96
CA TYR A 337 -21.19 -20.19 19.57
C TYR A 337 -20.39 -19.37 18.55
N PHE A 338 -20.59 -18.06 18.56
CA PHE A 338 -19.70 -17.12 17.83
C PHE A 338 -18.59 -16.65 18.77
N LEU A 339 -17.36 -16.71 18.31
CA LEU A 339 -16.18 -16.29 19.07
C LEU A 339 -15.69 -14.91 18.67
N GLN A 340 -15.93 -14.52 17.42
CA GLN A 340 -15.51 -13.25 16.87
C GLN A 340 -16.31 -12.92 15.63
N THR A 341 -16.55 -11.64 15.40
CA THR A 341 -16.93 -11.09 14.10
C THR A 341 -16.09 -9.85 13.80
N ARG A 342 -15.88 -9.61 12.53
CA ARG A 342 -15.23 -8.37 12.03
C ARG A 342 -15.67 -8.13 10.58
N ASN A 343 -15.51 -6.90 10.11
CA ASN A 343 -15.63 -6.63 8.68
C ASN A 343 -14.57 -7.44 7.93
N GLY A 344 -15.02 -8.25 6.97
CA GLY A 344 -14.16 -9.22 6.30
C GLY A 344 -13.08 -8.54 5.45
N LYS A 345 -11.83 -8.99 5.62
CA LYS A 345 -10.76 -8.66 4.69
C LYS A 345 -11.10 -9.26 3.34
N ARG A 346 -10.88 -8.50 2.29
CA ARG A 346 -11.29 -8.84 0.92
C ARG A 346 -10.34 -8.28 -0.11
N THR A 347 -10.33 -8.86 -1.30
CA THR A 347 -9.62 -8.30 -2.45
C THR A 347 -10.26 -6.98 -2.89
N ALA A 348 -9.53 -6.15 -3.62
CA ALA A 348 -10.08 -4.93 -4.19
C ALA A 348 -11.29 -5.20 -5.12
N GLN A 349 -11.23 -6.25 -5.92
CA GLN A 349 -12.33 -6.68 -6.77
C GLN A 349 -13.58 -7.06 -5.97
N ALA A 350 -13.39 -7.81 -4.90
CA ALA A 350 -14.49 -8.17 -4.00
C ALA A 350 -15.07 -6.94 -3.30
N ALA A 351 -14.22 -5.99 -2.85
CA ALA A 351 -14.66 -4.76 -2.21
C ALA A 351 -15.56 -3.92 -3.12
N ILE A 352 -15.18 -3.77 -4.39
CA ILE A 352 -15.97 -3.05 -5.39
C ILE A 352 -17.34 -3.73 -5.60
N ARG A 353 -17.35 -5.04 -5.79
CA ARG A 353 -18.59 -5.79 -5.99
C ARG A 353 -19.50 -5.71 -4.78
N ILE A 354 -18.98 -5.96 -3.58
CA ILE A 354 -19.74 -5.94 -2.34
C ILE A 354 -20.34 -4.55 -2.09
N ALA A 355 -19.56 -3.48 -2.33
CA ALA A 355 -20.06 -2.12 -2.16
C ALA A 355 -21.26 -1.83 -3.08
N CYS A 356 -21.16 -2.22 -4.37
CA CYS A 356 -22.26 -2.08 -5.33
C CYS A 356 -23.47 -2.94 -4.94
N ASP A 357 -23.26 -4.20 -4.58
CA ASP A 357 -24.35 -5.11 -4.18
C ASP A 357 -25.08 -4.59 -2.93
N LEU A 358 -24.36 -4.06 -1.95
CA LEU A 358 -24.96 -3.49 -0.72
C LEU A 358 -25.78 -2.23 -1.01
N VAL A 359 -25.38 -1.42 -2.01
CA VAL A 359 -26.21 -0.28 -2.47
C VAL A 359 -27.48 -0.79 -3.15
N ASP A 360 -27.36 -1.77 -4.03
CA ASP A 360 -28.50 -2.38 -4.73
C ASP A 360 -29.47 -3.07 -3.76
N GLU A 361 -28.96 -3.62 -2.67
CA GLU A 361 -29.76 -4.20 -1.57
C GLU A 361 -30.37 -3.14 -0.63
N GLY A 362 -30.07 -1.85 -0.83
CA GLY A 362 -30.56 -0.75 0.01
C GLY A 362 -29.96 -0.71 1.42
N LYS A 363 -28.85 -1.40 1.63
CA LYS A 363 -28.17 -1.47 2.94
C LYS A 363 -27.27 -0.27 3.20
N ILE A 364 -26.66 0.28 2.15
CA ILE A 364 -25.79 1.47 2.22
C ILE A 364 -26.11 2.43 1.10
N THR A 365 -25.66 3.67 1.26
CA THR A 365 -25.76 4.71 0.21
C THR A 365 -24.56 4.66 -0.74
N PRO A 366 -24.64 5.28 -1.94
CA PRO A 366 -23.48 5.45 -2.80
C PRO A 366 -22.31 6.18 -2.13
N GLN A 367 -22.58 7.16 -1.26
CA GLN A 367 -21.57 7.85 -0.47
C GLN A 367 -20.81 6.90 0.45
N GLU A 368 -21.56 6.09 1.22
CA GLU A 368 -20.97 5.07 2.08
C GLU A 368 -20.18 4.04 1.27
N ALA A 369 -20.65 3.66 0.08
CA ALA A 369 -19.94 2.73 -0.81
C ALA A 369 -18.57 3.30 -1.21
N VAL A 370 -18.49 4.54 -1.65
CA VAL A 370 -17.22 5.21 -2.01
C VAL A 370 -16.28 5.31 -0.81
N LEU A 371 -16.79 5.66 0.38
CA LEU A 371 -15.99 5.74 1.60
C LEU A 371 -15.39 4.40 2.04
N ARG A 372 -16.00 3.27 1.68
CA ARG A 372 -15.55 1.93 2.06
C ARG A 372 -14.45 1.36 1.16
N ILE A 373 -14.23 1.93 -0.02
CA ILE A 373 -13.17 1.49 -0.93
C ILE A 373 -11.82 1.96 -0.40
N ASP A 374 -10.89 1.05 -0.22
CA ASP A 374 -9.49 1.42 -0.02
C ASP A 374 -8.90 1.88 -1.34
N ALA A 375 -8.66 3.18 -1.46
CA ALA A 375 -8.18 3.78 -2.70
C ALA A 375 -6.83 3.17 -3.15
N LYS A 376 -5.93 2.85 -2.22
CA LYS A 376 -4.63 2.24 -2.55
C LYS A 376 -4.79 0.84 -3.15
N SER A 377 -5.78 0.09 -2.72
CA SER A 377 -6.01 -1.28 -3.20
C SER A 377 -6.47 -1.36 -4.66
N LEU A 378 -6.93 -0.24 -5.25
CA LEU A 378 -7.37 -0.20 -6.65
C LEU A 378 -6.25 -0.51 -7.64
N ASP A 379 -4.99 -0.34 -7.27
CA ASP A 379 -3.86 -0.78 -8.10
C ASP A 379 -3.98 -2.26 -8.49
N GLN A 380 -4.51 -3.10 -7.60
CA GLN A 380 -4.70 -4.54 -7.87
C GLN A 380 -5.73 -4.83 -8.97
N VAL A 381 -6.67 -3.92 -9.19
CA VAL A 381 -7.74 -4.10 -10.21
C VAL A 381 -7.30 -3.58 -11.56
N LEU A 382 -6.32 -2.70 -11.60
CA LEU A 382 -5.86 -1.99 -12.80
C LEU A 382 -4.69 -2.69 -13.50
N HIS A 383 -4.06 -3.68 -12.85
CA HIS A 383 -2.89 -4.38 -13.37
C HIS A 383 -3.16 -5.90 -13.50
N PRO A 384 -2.45 -6.60 -14.41
CA PRO A 384 -2.49 -8.05 -14.48
C PRO A 384 -2.10 -8.69 -13.15
N THR A 385 -2.67 -9.85 -12.86
CA THR A 385 -2.35 -10.66 -11.68
C THR A 385 -1.93 -12.07 -12.11
N PHE A 386 -1.30 -12.83 -11.22
CA PHE A 386 -1.06 -14.24 -11.49
C PHE A 386 -2.32 -15.08 -11.28
N ASP A 387 -2.46 -16.13 -12.07
CA ASP A 387 -3.43 -17.19 -11.78
C ASP A 387 -3.11 -17.80 -10.40
N THR A 388 -4.11 -17.93 -9.55
CA THR A 388 -3.92 -18.33 -8.15
C THR A 388 -3.36 -19.75 -8.00
N GLU A 389 -3.78 -20.69 -8.86
CA GLU A 389 -3.29 -22.06 -8.79
C GLU A 389 -1.89 -22.19 -9.39
N ALA A 390 -1.60 -21.48 -10.47
CA ALA A 390 -0.29 -21.40 -11.06
C ALA A 390 0.74 -20.78 -10.08
N LEU A 391 0.32 -19.76 -9.34
CA LEU A 391 1.18 -19.08 -8.35
C LEU A 391 1.56 -19.99 -7.17
N LYS A 392 0.60 -20.83 -6.70
CA LYS A 392 0.88 -21.79 -5.61
C LYS A 392 1.94 -22.82 -5.98
N ALA A 393 2.06 -23.15 -7.25
CA ALA A 393 3.06 -24.06 -7.78
C ALA A 393 4.40 -23.37 -8.09
N GLY A 394 4.44 -22.02 -8.04
CA GLY A 394 5.59 -21.20 -8.38
C GLY A 394 6.71 -21.28 -7.34
N GLU A 395 7.95 -21.33 -7.81
CA GLU A 395 9.15 -21.32 -6.97
C GLU A 395 9.67 -19.89 -6.84
N VAL A 396 9.66 -19.34 -5.61
CA VAL A 396 10.24 -18.02 -5.31
C VAL A 396 11.75 -18.14 -5.27
N ILE A 397 12.45 -17.39 -6.11
CA ILE A 397 13.92 -17.40 -6.21
C ILE A 397 14.58 -16.12 -5.66
N GLY A 398 13.79 -15.08 -5.43
CA GLY A 398 14.26 -13.81 -4.85
C GLY A 398 13.11 -12.88 -4.47
N GLU A 399 13.46 -11.82 -3.74
CA GLU A 399 12.54 -10.77 -3.32
C GLU A 399 13.29 -9.43 -3.29
N ALA A 400 12.65 -8.38 -3.77
CA ALA A 400 13.20 -7.02 -3.76
C ALA A 400 12.06 -5.99 -3.66
N LEU A 401 12.31 -4.72 -3.98
CA LEU A 401 11.32 -3.66 -3.81
C LEU A 401 10.16 -3.78 -4.81
N PRO A 402 8.90 -3.79 -4.36
CA PRO A 402 7.72 -3.77 -5.23
C PRO A 402 7.54 -2.36 -5.82
N ALA A 403 8.29 -2.05 -6.88
CA ALA A 403 8.42 -0.71 -7.41
C ALA A 403 7.24 -0.25 -8.27
N SER A 404 6.61 -1.17 -9.01
CA SER A 404 5.37 -0.92 -9.75
C SER A 404 4.51 -2.19 -9.76
N PRO A 405 3.20 -2.08 -9.41
CA PRO A 405 2.35 -3.24 -9.20
C PRO A 405 2.09 -4.04 -10.49
N GLY A 406 1.53 -5.24 -10.31
CA GLY A 406 1.15 -6.15 -11.37
C GLY A 406 1.99 -7.41 -11.42
N ALA A 407 1.55 -8.36 -12.25
CA ALA A 407 2.23 -9.61 -12.52
C ALA A 407 2.77 -9.60 -13.95
N ALA A 408 4.00 -10.03 -14.13
CA ALA A 408 4.61 -10.17 -15.44
C ALA A 408 5.37 -11.50 -15.56
N ALA A 409 5.27 -12.15 -16.70
CA ALA A 409 6.02 -13.34 -17.03
C ALA A 409 6.53 -13.23 -18.47
N GLY A 410 7.79 -13.56 -18.70
CA GLY A 410 8.36 -13.46 -20.04
C GLY A 410 9.81 -13.90 -20.12
N LYS A 411 10.34 -13.82 -21.34
CA LYS A 411 11.74 -14.12 -21.62
C LYS A 411 12.66 -13.00 -21.15
N ILE A 412 13.76 -13.37 -20.57
CA ILE A 412 14.78 -12.42 -20.12
C ILE A 412 15.46 -11.78 -21.33
N VAL A 413 15.57 -10.45 -21.28
CA VAL A 413 16.41 -9.65 -22.16
C VAL A 413 17.23 -8.66 -21.35
N PHE A 414 18.44 -8.33 -21.80
CA PHE A 414 19.39 -7.49 -21.08
C PHE A 414 19.54 -6.09 -21.66
N THR A 415 19.02 -5.84 -22.85
CA THR A 415 19.06 -4.52 -23.49
C THR A 415 17.69 -4.04 -23.93
N ALA A 416 17.52 -2.73 -23.95
CA ALA A 416 16.31 -2.08 -24.46
C ALA A 416 16.06 -2.41 -25.94
N GLU A 417 17.14 -2.49 -26.74
CA GLU A 417 17.08 -2.83 -28.16
C GLU A 417 16.56 -4.26 -28.38
N ASP A 418 17.03 -5.24 -27.59
CA ASP A 418 16.57 -6.62 -27.69
C ASP A 418 15.09 -6.74 -27.31
N ALA A 419 14.65 -6.04 -26.25
CA ALA A 419 13.24 -5.99 -25.87
C ALA A 419 12.38 -5.45 -27.04
N LYS A 420 12.76 -4.33 -27.59
CA LYS A 420 12.06 -3.67 -28.71
C LYS A 420 12.06 -4.55 -29.97
N ARG A 421 13.19 -5.15 -30.32
CA ARG A 421 13.35 -6.00 -31.50
C ARG A 421 12.45 -7.23 -31.42
N LEU A 422 12.51 -7.97 -30.31
CA LEU A 422 11.72 -9.20 -30.12
C LEU A 422 10.21 -8.94 -30.17
N VAL A 423 9.74 -7.89 -29.52
CA VAL A 423 8.31 -7.53 -29.54
C VAL A 423 7.88 -7.01 -30.92
N LYS A 424 8.76 -6.33 -31.66
CA LYS A 424 8.48 -5.88 -33.03
C LYS A 424 8.40 -7.05 -34.01
N GLU A 425 9.29 -8.05 -33.88
CA GLU A 425 9.29 -9.27 -34.71
C GLU A 425 8.07 -10.16 -34.41
N ASN A 426 7.67 -10.23 -33.16
CA ASN A 426 6.51 -11.00 -32.74
C ASN A 426 5.73 -10.24 -31.64
N LYS A 427 4.62 -9.60 -32.00
CA LYS A 427 3.76 -8.83 -31.08
C LYS A 427 3.18 -9.63 -29.89
N LYS A 428 3.27 -10.95 -29.92
CA LYS A 428 2.84 -11.85 -28.83
C LYS A 428 4.00 -12.27 -27.93
N GLU A 429 5.23 -11.85 -28.26
CA GLU A 429 6.39 -12.16 -27.45
C GLU A 429 6.31 -11.38 -26.14
N ARG A 430 6.56 -12.07 -25.04
CA ARG A 430 6.59 -11.48 -23.70
C ARG A 430 8.03 -11.44 -23.21
N VAL A 431 8.51 -10.27 -22.86
CA VAL A 431 9.88 -10.08 -22.40
C VAL A 431 9.93 -9.40 -21.05
N ILE A 432 10.91 -9.79 -20.25
CA ILE A 432 11.29 -9.14 -18.99
C ILE A 432 12.64 -8.49 -19.19
N LEU A 433 12.71 -7.18 -19.03
CA LEU A 433 13.95 -6.43 -19.13
C LEU A 433 14.71 -6.49 -17.81
N VAL A 434 15.91 -7.08 -17.82
CA VAL A 434 16.76 -7.23 -16.63
C VAL A 434 17.99 -6.37 -16.82
N ARG A 435 18.18 -5.37 -15.93
CA ARG A 435 19.28 -4.42 -16.00
C ARG A 435 19.99 -4.27 -14.66
N LEU A 436 21.25 -3.87 -14.69
CA LEU A 436 21.94 -3.38 -13.49
C LEU A 436 21.17 -2.17 -12.91
N GLU A 437 20.88 -1.20 -13.75
CA GLU A 437 19.99 -0.06 -13.52
C GLU A 437 19.46 0.43 -14.86
N THR A 438 18.36 1.17 -14.90
CA THR A 438 17.84 1.75 -16.15
C THR A 438 18.20 3.22 -16.27
N SER A 439 18.35 3.69 -17.51
CA SER A 439 18.55 5.07 -17.88
C SER A 439 17.41 5.61 -18.75
N PRO A 440 17.31 6.91 -19.00
CA PRO A 440 16.32 7.47 -19.92
C PRO A 440 16.37 6.86 -21.33
N GLU A 441 17.52 6.36 -21.76
CA GLU A 441 17.70 5.71 -23.05
C GLU A 441 17.00 4.35 -23.15
N ASP A 442 16.70 3.71 -22.00
CA ASP A 442 16.00 2.41 -21.93
C ASP A 442 14.47 2.53 -22.09
N ILE A 443 13.88 3.73 -22.13
CA ILE A 443 12.41 3.96 -22.10
C ILE A 443 11.66 3.14 -23.14
N GLU A 444 12.14 3.07 -24.39
CA GLU A 444 11.47 2.31 -25.45
C GLU A 444 11.48 0.79 -25.15
N GLY A 445 12.58 0.28 -24.62
CA GLY A 445 12.68 -1.11 -24.20
C GLY A 445 11.83 -1.43 -22.97
N MET A 446 11.77 -0.50 -22.02
CA MET A 446 10.89 -0.58 -20.86
C MET A 446 9.41 -0.61 -21.28
N HIS A 447 9.06 0.15 -22.30
CA HIS A 447 7.68 0.19 -22.83
C HIS A 447 7.32 -1.09 -23.59
N ALA A 448 8.27 -1.75 -24.24
CA ALA A 448 8.07 -3.02 -24.91
C ALA A 448 7.98 -4.21 -23.95
N ALA A 449 8.63 -4.10 -22.78
CA ALA A 449 8.68 -5.18 -21.79
C ALA A 449 7.37 -5.33 -21.00
N GLN A 450 7.03 -6.58 -20.65
CA GLN A 450 5.93 -6.88 -19.73
C GLN A 450 6.31 -6.58 -18.27
N GLY A 451 7.58 -6.67 -17.95
CA GLY A 451 8.10 -6.38 -16.62
C GLY A 451 9.56 -5.97 -16.63
N ILE A 452 9.95 -5.29 -15.59
CA ILE A 452 11.30 -4.73 -15.41
C ILE A 452 11.88 -5.24 -14.09
N LEU A 453 13.11 -5.73 -14.15
CA LEU A 453 13.86 -6.17 -12.97
C LEU A 453 15.20 -5.44 -12.95
N THR A 454 15.51 -4.74 -11.86
CA THR A 454 16.81 -4.09 -11.69
C THR A 454 17.56 -4.59 -10.46
N VAL A 455 18.88 -4.64 -10.57
CA VAL A 455 19.76 -4.99 -9.46
C VAL A 455 19.91 -3.83 -8.49
N ARG A 456 20.00 -2.61 -9.02
CA ARG A 456 20.12 -1.36 -8.27
C ARG A 456 18.86 -0.51 -8.43
N GLY A 457 18.66 0.38 -7.50
CA GLY A 457 17.57 1.37 -7.54
C GLY A 457 16.56 1.17 -6.40
N GLY A 458 16.07 2.27 -5.88
CA GLY A 458 15.02 2.34 -4.88
C GLY A 458 13.65 2.64 -5.50
N MET A 459 12.66 2.92 -4.67
CA MET A 459 11.29 3.29 -5.08
C MET A 459 11.22 4.58 -5.89
N THR A 460 12.25 5.39 -5.87
CA THR A 460 12.37 6.66 -6.59
C THR A 460 13.35 6.59 -7.75
N SER A 461 13.91 5.43 -8.05
CA SER A 461 14.81 5.23 -9.19
C SER A 461 14.09 5.45 -10.52
N HIS A 462 14.87 5.70 -11.58
CA HIS A 462 14.35 5.85 -12.94
C HIS A 462 13.44 4.67 -13.32
N ALA A 463 13.91 3.43 -13.10
CA ALA A 463 13.11 2.23 -13.36
C ALA A 463 11.75 2.26 -12.66
N ALA A 464 11.73 2.57 -11.37
CA ALA A 464 10.52 2.58 -10.56
C ALA A 464 9.52 3.67 -11.00
N VAL A 465 10.02 4.88 -11.25
CA VAL A 465 9.17 6.03 -11.63
C VAL A 465 8.57 5.82 -13.02
N VAL A 466 9.40 5.44 -13.98
CA VAL A 466 8.97 5.21 -15.37
C VAL A 466 8.01 4.03 -15.46
N ALA A 467 8.33 2.91 -14.81
CA ALA A 467 7.45 1.73 -14.79
C ALA A 467 6.06 2.05 -14.21
N ARG A 468 5.99 2.81 -13.11
CA ARG A 468 4.71 3.27 -12.56
C ARG A 468 3.94 4.17 -13.53
N GLY A 469 4.64 5.07 -14.21
CA GLY A 469 4.04 5.91 -15.23
C GLY A 469 3.43 5.11 -16.37
N MET A 470 4.10 4.06 -16.81
CA MET A 470 3.67 3.18 -17.90
C MET A 470 2.66 2.11 -17.45
N GLY A 471 2.48 1.88 -16.15
CA GLY A 471 1.71 0.75 -15.62
C GLY A 471 2.37 -0.62 -15.86
N THR A 472 3.70 -0.64 -16.04
CA THR A 472 4.47 -1.86 -16.25
C THR A 472 4.93 -2.42 -14.91
N CYS A 473 4.79 -3.73 -14.72
CA CYS A 473 5.28 -4.43 -13.53
C CYS A 473 6.76 -4.17 -13.32
N CYS A 474 7.18 -3.81 -12.10
CA CYS A 474 8.59 -3.56 -11.80
C CYS A 474 8.97 -4.05 -10.41
N VAL A 475 10.06 -4.82 -10.38
CA VAL A 475 10.77 -5.20 -9.15
C VAL A 475 12.16 -4.57 -9.21
N SER A 476 12.49 -3.71 -8.25
CA SER A 476 13.69 -2.87 -8.28
C SER A 476 14.62 -3.16 -7.09
N GLY A 477 15.92 -2.97 -7.31
CA GLY A 477 16.89 -3.06 -6.21
C GLY A 477 17.16 -4.47 -5.70
N CYS A 478 17.11 -5.49 -6.57
CA CYS A 478 17.42 -6.87 -6.21
C CYS A 478 18.94 -7.09 -6.08
N GLY A 479 19.53 -6.63 -4.99
CA GLY A 479 20.97 -6.75 -4.71
C GLY A 479 21.49 -8.19 -4.57
N ALA A 480 20.60 -9.18 -4.51
CA ALA A 480 20.96 -10.60 -4.54
C ALA A 480 21.32 -11.11 -5.94
N ILE A 481 21.02 -10.35 -7.00
CA ILE A 481 21.36 -10.68 -8.37
C ILE A 481 22.84 -10.35 -8.63
N ALA A 482 23.59 -11.31 -9.15
CA ALA A 482 24.88 -11.07 -9.77
C ALA A 482 24.67 -11.09 -11.30
N ILE A 483 24.71 -9.91 -11.92
CA ILE A 483 24.46 -9.74 -13.35
C ILE A 483 25.75 -9.51 -14.14
N ASP A 484 25.84 -10.12 -15.33
CA ASP A 484 26.82 -9.82 -16.37
C ASP A 484 26.03 -9.47 -17.66
N GLU A 485 25.88 -8.19 -17.93
CA GLU A 485 25.11 -7.70 -19.07
C GLU A 485 25.80 -7.99 -20.41
N GLU A 486 27.16 -8.09 -20.45
CA GLU A 486 27.92 -8.43 -21.66
C GLU A 486 27.78 -9.93 -22.00
N ALA A 487 27.88 -10.79 -20.99
CA ALA A 487 27.66 -12.22 -21.15
C ALA A 487 26.17 -12.58 -21.28
N LYS A 488 25.25 -11.61 -21.04
CA LYS A 488 23.83 -11.81 -21.06
C LYS A 488 23.35 -12.93 -20.12
N GLU A 489 23.84 -12.88 -18.89
CA GLU A 489 23.46 -13.83 -17.85
C GLU A 489 23.38 -13.17 -16.46
N PHE A 490 22.63 -13.79 -15.56
CA PHE A 490 22.65 -13.44 -14.14
C PHE A 490 22.40 -14.65 -13.25
N THR A 491 22.78 -14.56 -11.99
CA THR A 491 22.50 -15.59 -10.98
C THR A 491 21.58 -15.04 -9.90
N LEU A 492 20.60 -15.84 -9.49
CA LEU A 492 19.65 -15.54 -8.43
C LEU A 492 19.10 -16.84 -7.82
N GLY A 493 19.02 -16.92 -6.50
CA GLY A 493 18.42 -18.07 -5.81
C GLY A 493 19.12 -19.41 -6.07
N GLY A 494 20.41 -19.39 -6.41
CA GLY A 494 21.19 -20.57 -6.76
C GLY A 494 21.04 -21.04 -8.21
N TYR A 495 20.32 -20.31 -9.04
CA TYR A 495 20.14 -20.58 -10.47
C TYR A 495 20.91 -19.56 -11.30
N THR A 496 21.37 -20.00 -12.48
CA THR A 496 21.91 -19.12 -13.53
C THR A 496 20.88 -19.00 -14.64
N PHE A 497 20.59 -17.78 -15.06
CA PHE A 497 19.65 -17.44 -16.11
C PHE A 497 20.38 -16.77 -17.26
N HIS A 498 19.99 -17.11 -18.48
CA HIS A 498 20.52 -16.57 -19.73
C HIS A 498 19.44 -15.84 -20.52
N GLU A 499 19.83 -15.06 -21.51
CA GLU A 499 18.88 -14.43 -22.43
C GLU A 499 17.94 -15.49 -23.05
N GLY A 500 16.65 -15.22 -23.00
CA GLY A 500 15.59 -16.11 -23.49
C GLY A 500 15.03 -17.10 -22.48
N ASP A 501 15.65 -17.28 -21.31
CA ASP A 501 15.04 -18.02 -20.20
C ASP A 501 13.82 -17.29 -19.65
N PHE A 502 12.88 -18.01 -19.04
CA PHE A 502 11.67 -17.42 -18.48
C PHE A 502 11.81 -17.11 -16.99
N ILE A 503 11.37 -15.92 -16.61
CA ILE A 503 11.12 -15.55 -15.21
C ILE A 503 9.76 -14.86 -15.08
N SER A 504 9.25 -14.84 -13.87
CA SER A 504 8.00 -14.14 -13.52
C SER A 504 8.23 -13.18 -12.36
N LEU A 505 7.64 -11.99 -12.44
CA LEU A 505 7.77 -10.91 -11.47
C LEU A 505 6.41 -10.57 -10.86
N ASP A 506 6.36 -10.47 -9.54
CA ASP A 506 5.22 -9.90 -8.82
C ASP A 506 5.60 -8.49 -8.33
N GLY A 507 5.25 -7.49 -9.09
CA GLY A 507 5.52 -6.10 -8.77
C GLY A 507 4.69 -5.57 -7.59
N THR A 508 3.69 -6.32 -7.13
CA THR A 508 2.87 -5.98 -5.95
C THR A 508 3.54 -6.42 -4.66
N THR A 509 4.20 -7.59 -4.68
CA THR A 509 4.87 -8.15 -3.48
C THR A 509 6.38 -8.03 -3.53
N GLY A 510 6.97 -7.76 -4.70
CA GLY A 510 8.42 -7.74 -4.92
C GLY A 510 9.03 -9.13 -5.12
N LYS A 511 8.23 -10.17 -5.22
CA LYS A 511 8.73 -11.55 -5.40
C LYS A 511 9.10 -11.85 -6.84
N ILE A 512 10.16 -12.64 -7.00
CA ILE A 512 10.67 -13.11 -8.28
C ILE A 512 10.54 -14.63 -8.30
N TYR A 513 9.95 -15.14 -9.37
CA TYR A 513 9.67 -16.57 -9.53
C TYR A 513 10.43 -17.16 -10.70
N LYS A 514 10.83 -18.42 -10.57
CA LYS A 514 11.43 -19.19 -11.65
C LYS A 514 10.37 -19.61 -12.68
N GLY A 515 10.67 -19.43 -13.97
CA GLY A 515 9.85 -19.91 -15.07
C GLY A 515 8.68 -18.98 -15.45
N ASP A 516 7.79 -19.50 -16.28
CA ASP A 516 6.64 -18.80 -16.87
C ASP A 516 5.37 -19.11 -16.08
N ILE A 517 4.99 -18.24 -15.14
CA ILE A 517 3.75 -18.37 -14.39
C ILE A 517 2.63 -17.67 -15.16
N GLN A 518 1.51 -18.35 -15.35
CA GLN A 518 0.36 -17.81 -16.07
C GLN A 518 -0.18 -16.54 -15.39
N THR A 519 -0.39 -15.49 -16.20
CA THR A 519 -1.00 -14.22 -15.76
C THR A 519 -2.45 -14.13 -16.23
N VAL A 520 -3.24 -13.36 -15.49
CA VAL A 520 -4.63 -13.02 -15.79
C VAL A 520 -4.72 -11.51 -15.98
N GLU A 521 -5.26 -11.07 -17.12
CA GLU A 521 -5.45 -9.66 -17.43
C GLU A 521 -6.39 -8.98 -16.43
N ALA A 522 -6.12 -7.68 -16.17
CA ALA A 522 -6.98 -6.86 -15.33
C ALA A 522 -8.38 -6.74 -15.94
N THR A 523 -9.39 -7.21 -15.24
CA THR A 523 -10.79 -7.11 -15.65
C THR A 523 -11.44 -5.92 -14.94
N VAL A 524 -11.58 -4.81 -15.62
CA VAL A 524 -12.39 -3.69 -15.15
C VAL A 524 -13.86 -4.09 -15.25
N SER A 525 -14.48 -4.46 -14.14
CA SER A 525 -15.89 -4.85 -14.08
C SER A 525 -16.83 -3.65 -14.29
N GLY A 526 -18.08 -3.89 -14.68
CA GLY A 526 -19.12 -2.85 -14.72
C GLY A 526 -19.32 -2.14 -13.36
N ASN A 527 -19.08 -2.83 -12.26
CA ASN A 527 -19.14 -2.27 -10.90
C ASN A 527 -18.02 -1.26 -10.65
N PHE A 528 -16.83 -1.45 -11.23
CA PHE A 528 -15.77 -0.45 -11.16
C PHE A 528 -16.21 0.88 -11.79
N GLY A 529 -16.86 0.84 -12.95
CA GLY A 529 -17.41 2.03 -13.59
C GLY A 529 -18.43 2.76 -12.70
N ARG A 530 -19.32 2.02 -12.04
CA ARG A 530 -20.32 2.59 -11.11
C ARG A 530 -19.67 3.32 -9.93
N ILE A 531 -18.64 2.71 -9.31
CA ILE A 531 -17.89 3.35 -8.22
C ILE A 531 -17.21 4.64 -8.71
N MET A 532 -16.64 4.62 -9.92
CA MET A 532 -16.03 5.82 -10.52
C MET A 532 -17.04 6.92 -10.82
N GLU A 533 -18.22 6.59 -11.31
CA GLU A 533 -19.31 7.55 -11.52
C GLU A 533 -19.75 8.20 -10.21
N TRP A 534 -19.93 7.42 -9.16
CA TRP A 534 -20.24 7.97 -7.83
C TRP A 534 -19.11 8.85 -7.28
N ALA A 535 -17.86 8.43 -7.45
CA ALA A 535 -16.71 9.24 -7.03
C ALA A 535 -16.69 10.61 -7.76
N ASP A 536 -16.94 10.62 -9.05
CA ASP A 536 -16.99 11.86 -9.84
C ASP A 536 -18.15 12.78 -9.44
N GLU A 537 -19.27 12.22 -9.00
CA GLU A 537 -20.41 12.97 -8.49
C GLU A 537 -20.09 13.70 -7.18
N PHE A 538 -19.27 13.08 -6.30
CA PHE A 538 -19.04 13.61 -4.95
C PHE A 538 -17.75 14.42 -4.81
N ARG A 539 -16.75 14.22 -5.66
CA ARG A 539 -15.49 14.97 -5.58
C ARG A 539 -15.66 16.42 -6.02
N THR A 540 -14.88 17.29 -5.41
CA THR A 540 -14.75 18.71 -5.81
C THR A 540 -13.41 18.98 -6.50
N LEU A 541 -12.35 18.23 -6.13
CA LEU A 541 -11.06 18.29 -6.80
C LEU A 541 -11.16 17.70 -8.22
N GLY A 542 -10.63 18.44 -9.21
CA GLY A 542 -10.31 17.89 -10.52
C GLY A 542 -9.19 16.87 -10.44
N VAL A 543 -9.18 15.91 -11.36
CA VAL A 543 -8.13 14.91 -11.48
C VAL A 543 -7.54 14.95 -12.88
N ARG A 544 -6.29 15.39 -12.97
CA ARG A 544 -5.49 15.41 -14.20
C ARG A 544 -4.41 14.31 -14.17
N THR A 545 -3.72 14.16 -15.26
CA THR A 545 -2.61 13.20 -15.39
C THR A 545 -1.28 13.88 -15.70
N ASN A 546 -0.19 13.23 -15.32
CA ASN A 546 1.15 13.51 -15.80
C ASN A 546 1.42 12.58 -17.00
N ALA A 547 1.50 13.12 -18.20
CA ALA A 547 1.70 12.35 -19.40
C ALA A 547 2.54 13.14 -20.43
N ASP A 548 3.47 12.45 -21.07
CA ASP A 548 4.43 13.03 -21.99
C ASP A 548 4.31 12.41 -23.41
N THR A 549 3.44 11.40 -23.58
CA THR A 549 3.18 10.71 -24.84
C THR A 549 1.69 10.63 -25.17
N PRO A 550 1.31 10.55 -26.46
CA PRO A 550 -0.08 10.35 -26.84
C PRO A 550 -0.70 9.06 -26.31
N ALA A 551 0.09 7.98 -26.18
CA ALA A 551 -0.38 6.70 -25.67
C ALA A 551 -0.78 6.80 -24.19
N ASP A 552 0.07 7.39 -23.36
CA ASP A 552 -0.21 7.63 -21.94
C ASP A 552 -1.40 8.58 -21.76
N THR A 553 -1.50 9.58 -22.61
CA THR A 553 -2.63 10.53 -22.62
C THR A 553 -3.95 9.80 -22.89
N LYS A 554 -4.01 8.97 -23.93
CA LYS A 554 -5.20 8.16 -24.23
C LYS A 554 -5.58 7.27 -23.06
N LYS A 555 -4.60 6.56 -22.52
CA LYS A 555 -4.83 5.66 -21.37
C LYS A 555 -5.38 6.42 -20.16
N ALA A 556 -4.82 7.58 -19.86
CA ALA A 556 -5.29 8.40 -18.75
C ALA A 556 -6.72 8.93 -18.97
N VAL A 557 -7.04 9.37 -20.18
CA VAL A 557 -8.40 9.80 -20.55
C VAL A 557 -9.40 8.65 -20.44
N GLU A 558 -9.05 7.45 -20.89
CA GLU A 558 -9.85 6.22 -20.67
C GLU A 558 -10.10 5.94 -19.19
N LEU A 559 -9.11 6.20 -18.33
CA LEU A 559 -9.22 6.06 -16.88
C LEU A 559 -9.90 7.24 -16.19
N GLY A 560 -10.33 8.26 -16.93
CA GLY A 560 -11.13 9.38 -16.46
C GLY A 560 -10.35 10.66 -16.14
N ALA A 561 -9.13 10.81 -16.65
CA ALA A 561 -8.39 12.06 -16.50
C ALA A 561 -9.08 13.23 -17.22
N GLU A 562 -9.16 14.39 -16.56
CA GLU A 562 -9.82 15.60 -17.05
C GLU A 562 -8.87 16.51 -17.84
N GLY A 563 -7.61 16.12 -17.98
CA GLY A 563 -6.58 16.83 -18.70
C GLY A 563 -5.20 16.39 -18.28
N ILE A 564 -4.19 17.09 -18.78
CA ILE A 564 -2.80 16.91 -18.37
C ILE A 564 -2.40 18.04 -17.42
N GLY A 565 -1.98 17.69 -16.20
CA GLY A 565 -1.47 18.64 -15.21
C GLY A 565 0.04 18.87 -15.32
N LEU A 566 0.76 17.94 -15.95
CA LEU A 566 2.19 18.05 -16.24
C LEU A 566 2.52 17.28 -17.51
N CYS A 567 2.98 18.02 -18.53
CA CYS A 567 3.68 17.49 -19.69
C CYS A 567 5.14 17.95 -19.61
N ARG A 568 6.07 17.00 -19.45
CA ARG A 568 7.52 17.26 -19.37
C ARG A 568 8.11 17.27 -20.77
N THR A 569 8.50 18.43 -21.26
CA THR A 569 8.99 18.56 -22.64
C THR A 569 10.38 17.95 -22.86
N GLU A 570 11.18 17.81 -21.82
CA GLU A 570 12.49 17.14 -21.92
C GLU A 570 12.41 15.68 -22.37
N HIS A 571 11.36 14.95 -21.97
CA HIS A 571 11.19 13.56 -22.38
C HIS A 571 10.99 13.40 -23.90
N MET A 572 10.48 14.44 -24.55
CA MET A 572 10.34 14.44 -26.01
C MET A 572 11.67 14.55 -26.76
N PHE A 573 12.77 14.88 -26.08
CA PHE A 573 14.09 15.08 -26.70
C PHE A 573 15.03 13.88 -26.61
N PHE A 574 14.69 12.85 -25.80
CA PHE A 574 15.56 11.69 -25.60
C PHE A 574 15.44 10.62 -26.69
N GLU A 575 14.50 10.75 -27.63
CA GLU A 575 14.36 9.80 -28.74
C GLU A 575 15.58 9.88 -29.70
N GLN A 576 15.95 8.75 -30.32
CA GLN A 576 17.15 8.58 -31.11
C GLN A 576 17.29 9.56 -32.28
N ASP A 577 16.18 9.97 -32.88
CA ASP A 577 16.14 10.94 -33.98
C ASP A 577 16.21 12.39 -33.53
N ARG A 578 16.10 12.66 -32.25
CA ARG A 578 16.03 14.01 -31.66
C ARG A 578 17.23 14.37 -30.81
N ILE A 579 17.79 13.41 -30.08
CA ILE A 579 18.92 13.66 -29.18
C ILE A 579 20.16 14.25 -29.91
N PRO A 580 20.51 13.87 -31.14
CA PRO A 580 21.59 14.54 -31.84
C PRO A 580 21.32 16.03 -32.07
N LYS A 581 20.07 16.43 -32.27
CA LYS A 581 19.68 17.83 -32.54
C LYS A 581 19.74 18.69 -31.29
N ILE A 582 19.32 18.17 -30.13
CA ILE A 582 19.47 18.88 -28.86
C ILE A 582 20.94 19.02 -28.48
N ARG A 583 21.78 18.00 -28.75
CA ARG A 583 23.24 18.06 -28.58
C ARG A 583 23.89 19.12 -29.48
N LYS A 584 23.43 19.26 -30.71
CA LYS A 584 23.86 20.35 -31.61
C LYS A 584 23.52 21.72 -31.04
N MET A 585 22.31 21.88 -30.51
CA MET A 585 21.88 23.12 -29.87
C MET A 585 22.79 23.47 -28.68
N ILE A 586 23.09 22.51 -27.83
CA ILE A 586 23.92 22.68 -26.62
C ILE A 586 25.36 23.06 -26.99
N LEU A 587 25.91 22.44 -28.00
CA LEU A 587 27.30 22.66 -28.43
C LEU A 587 27.49 23.90 -29.31
N SER A 588 26.42 24.53 -29.79
CA SER A 588 26.48 25.72 -30.61
C SER A 588 26.96 26.93 -29.81
N LYS A 589 28.04 27.56 -30.30
CA LYS A 589 28.67 28.73 -29.66
C LYS A 589 27.97 30.04 -29.98
N THR A 590 27.09 30.05 -31.01
CA THR A 590 26.38 31.26 -31.46
C THR A 590 24.88 31.12 -31.35
N VAL A 591 24.18 32.27 -31.25
CA VAL A 591 22.72 32.29 -31.22
C VAL A 591 22.12 31.70 -32.50
N GLU A 592 22.71 32.06 -33.66
CA GLU A 592 22.27 31.57 -34.97
C GLU A 592 22.40 30.04 -35.10
N GLY A 593 23.50 29.48 -34.59
CA GLY A 593 23.70 28.04 -34.56
C GLY A 593 22.70 27.32 -33.65
N ARG A 594 22.38 27.89 -32.47
CA ARG A 594 21.33 27.34 -31.58
C ARG A 594 19.96 27.43 -32.21
N VAL A 595 19.60 28.56 -32.83
CA VAL A 595 18.32 28.73 -33.52
C VAL A 595 18.16 27.73 -34.64
N ALA A 596 19.20 27.48 -35.45
CA ALA A 596 19.15 26.50 -36.53
C ALA A 596 18.87 25.06 -35.99
N ALA A 597 19.50 24.67 -34.89
CA ALA A 597 19.26 23.37 -34.25
C ALA A 597 17.86 23.32 -33.64
N LEU A 598 17.38 24.38 -33.01
CA LEU A 598 16.04 24.50 -32.45
C LEU A 598 14.95 24.47 -33.53
N ASP A 599 15.18 25.03 -34.71
CA ASP A 599 14.25 24.94 -35.84
C ASP A 599 14.07 23.49 -36.33
N GLU A 600 15.10 22.67 -36.25
CA GLU A 600 14.97 21.23 -36.50
C GLU A 600 14.14 20.52 -35.42
N LEU A 601 14.33 20.87 -34.14
CA LEU A 601 13.57 20.31 -33.03
C LEU A 601 12.12 20.77 -33.01
N LEU A 602 11.83 21.97 -33.48
CA LEU A 602 10.48 22.53 -33.55
C LEU A 602 9.51 21.61 -34.30
N VAL A 603 9.95 21.02 -35.41
CA VAL A 603 9.11 20.12 -36.22
C VAL A 603 8.64 18.91 -35.40
N PHE A 604 9.55 18.32 -34.64
CA PHE A 604 9.23 17.17 -33.80
C PHE A 604 8.32 17.54 -32.62
N GLN A 605 8.67 18.57 -31.87
CA GLN A 605 7.94 18.99 -30.70
C GLN A 605 6.54 19.49 -31.05
N LYS A 606 6.37 20.18 -32.16
CA LYS A 606 5.05 20.54 -32.67
C LYS A 606 4.21 19.32 -33.01
N ALA A 607 4.78 18.30 -33.65
CA ALA A 607 4.08 17.07 -33.98
C ALA A 607 3.64 16.33 -32.74
N ASP A 608 4.48 16.29 -31.71
CA ASP A 608 4.15 15.68 -30.42
C ASP A 608 3.00 16.40 -29.73
N PHE A 609 3.06 17.72 -29.59
CA PHE A 609 1.98 18.50 -29.01
C PHE A 609 0.68 18.36 -29.79
N LYS A 610 0.74 18.32 -31.14
CA LYS A 610 -0.43 18.09 -31.96
C LYS A 610 -1.10 16.75 -31.64
N ALA A 611 -0.31 15.67 -31.57
CA ALA A 611 -0.81 14.34 -31.21
C ALA A 611 -1.37 14.29 -29.79
N MET A 612 -0.76 15.02 -28.84
CA MET A 612 -1.24 15.13 -27.47
C MET A 612 -2.59 15.87 -27.41
N TYR A 613 -2.74 17.00 -28.08
CA TYR A 613 -4.00 17.74 -28.14
C TYR A 613 -5.12 16.94 -28.83
N GLU A 614 -4.80 16.18 -29.88
CA GLU A 614 -5.78 15.29 -30.50
C GLU A 614 -6.24 14.19 -29.53
N ALA A 615 -5.32 13.59 -28.74
CA ALA A 615 -5.64 12.58 -27.73
C ALA A 615 -6.45 13.14 -26.56
N LEU A 616 -6.30 14.43 -26.24
CA LEU A 616 -7.03 15.12 -25.19
C LEU A 616 -8.47 15.53 -25.56
N GLU A 617 -8.78 15.61 -26.84
CA GLU A 617 -10.12 15.95 -27.32
C GLU A 617 -10.70 17.25 -26.70
N GLY A 618 -9.89 18.30 -26.61
CA GLY A 618 -10.25 19.59 -26.03
C GLY A 618 -10.01 19.73 -24.52
N ARG A 619 -9.57 18.68 -23.83
CA ARG A 619 -9.18 18.78 -22.41
C ARG A 619 -7.88 19.59 -22.25
N PRO A 620 -7.69 20.31 -21.13
CA PRO A 620 -6.51 21.15 -20.93
C PRO A 620 -5.21 20.36 -20.81
N MET A 621 -4.13 20.98 -21.23
CA MET A 621 -2.76 20.47 -21.06
C MET A 621 -1.86 21.58 -20.52
N THR A 622 -1.24 21.33 -19.36
CA THR A 622 -0.19 22.16 -18.80
C THR A 622 1.17 21.68 -19.31
N VAL A 623 1.82 22.50 -20.12
CA VAL A 623 3.11 22.20 -20.73
C VAL A 623 4.22 22.85 -19.92
N ARG A 624 5.08 22.06 -19.29
CA ARG A 624 6.28 22.54 -18.63
C ARG A 624 7.40 22.74 -19.63
N TYR A 625 7.97 23.94 -19.68
CA TYR A 625 9.13 24.20 -20.52
C TYR A 625 10.37 23.50 -19.98
N LEU A 626 11.40 23.40 -20.82
CA LEU A 626 12.63 22.66 -20.56
C LEU A 626 13.15 22.92 -19.15
N ASP A 627 13.28 21.86 -18.35
CA ASP A 627 13.64 21.97 -16.94
C ASP A 627 15.06 21.48 -16.60
N PRO A 628 15.53 20.29 -17.08
CA PRO A 628 16.80 19.74 -16.62
C PRO A 628 18.01 20.54 -17.13
N PRO A 629 19.17 20.45 -16.45
CA PRO A 629 20.41 21.00 -16.91
C PRO A 629 20.84 20.41 -18.26
N LEU A 630 21.53 21.21 -19.09
CA LEU A 630 21.92 20.78 -20.44
C LEU A 630 22.87 19.59 -20.47
N HIS A 631 23.68 19.37 -19.43
CA HIS A 631 24.61 18.23 -19.42
C HIS A 631 23.90 16.87 -19.40
N GLU A 632 22.65 16.79 -18.97
CA GLU A 632 21.89 15.54 -19.00
C GLU A 632 21.63 15.00 -20.40
N PHE A 633 21.66 15.84 -21.41
CA PHE A 633 21.52 15.46 -22.83
C PHE A 633 22.83 15.08 -23.49
N LEU A 634 23.97 15.34 -22.85
CA LEU A 634 25.28 15.11 -23.43
C LEU A 634 25.73 13.66 -23.27
N PRO A 635 26.45 13.09 -24.23
CA PRO A 635 26.90 11.71 -24.15
C PRO A 635 27.99 11.53 -23.10
N THR A 636 27.94 10.37 -22.44
CA THR A 636 28.98 9.93 -21.50
C THR A 636 29.90 8.89 -22.13
N GLU A 637 29.38 8.11 -23.09
CA GLU A 637 30.12 7.04 -23.75
C GLU A 637 31.05 7.56 -24.85
N GLU A 638 32.23 6.95 -24.95
CA GLU A 638 33.28 7.42 -25.87
C GLU A 638 32.89 7.26 -27.35
N GLU A 639 32.09 6.27 -27.70
CA GLU A 639 31.61 6.04 -29.07
C GLU A 639 30.63 7.15 -29.49
N ASP A 640 29.69 7.49 -28.59
CA ASP A 640 28.72 8.58 -28.82
C ASP A 640 29.41 9.94 -28.91
N ILE A 641 30.45 10.16 -28.09
CA ILE A 641 31.26 11.38 -28.14
C ILE A 641 31.98 11.48 -29.51
N LYS A 642 32.54 10.39 -30.04
CA LYS A 642 33.19 10.34 -31.35
C LYS A 642 32.18 10.62 -32.47
N ALA A 643 31.02 9.97 -32.43
CA ALA A 643 29.97 10.19 -33.41
C ALA A 643 29.48 11.64 -33.42
N LEU A 644 29.32 12.24 -32.25
CA LEU A 644 28.92 13.62 -32.10
C LEU A 644 30.00 14.61 -32.59
N ALA A 645 31.29 14.27 -32.35
CA ALA A 645 32.42 15.04 -32.83
C ALA A 645 32.47 15.08 -34.35
N GLU A 646 32.25 13.96 -35.02
CA GLU A 646 32.17 13.86 -36.48
C GLU A 646 31.00 14.69 -37.03
N ASP A 647 29.82 14.55 -36.46
CA ASP A 647 28.61 15.25 -36.90
C ASP A 647 28.72 16.79 -36.71
N MET A 648 29.34 17.22 -35.63
CA MET A 648 29.57 18.65 -35.32
C MET A 648 30.83 19.25 -35.98
N HIS A 649 31.65 18.45 -36.63
CA HIS A 649 32.96 18.84 -37.14
C HIS A 649 33.87 19.44 -36.04
N MET A 650 33.82 18.87 -34.88
CA MET A 650 34.62 19.21 -33.68
C MET A 650 35.60 18.08 -33.38
N THR A 651 36.60 18.36 -32.55
CA THR A 651 37.45 17.29 -32.02
C THR A 651 36.80 16.61 -30.82
N VAL A 652 37.17 15.37 -30.56
CA VAL A 652 36.71 14.62 -29.38
C VAL A 652 37.07 15.37 -28.10
N GLU A 653 38.27 15.96 -28.06
CA GLU A 653 38.75 16.78 -26.94
C GLU A 653 37.87 18.00 -26.68
N GLU A 654 37.48 18.72 -27.75
CA GLU A 654 36.58 19.88 -27.60
C GLU A 654 35.20 19.48 -27.06
N ILE A 655 34.65 18.33 -27.49
CA ILE A 655 33.41 17.80 -26.95
C ILE A 655 33.57 17.43 -25.46
N LYS A 656 34.62 16.71 -25.09
CA LYS A 656 34.91 16.34 -23.70
C LYS A 656 35.11 17.57 -22.82
N GLU A 657 35.81 18.59 -23.29
CA GLU A 657 35.97 19.85 -22.55
C GLU A 657 34.64 20.57 -22.33
N THR A 658 33.77 20.58 -23.34
CA THR A 658 32.43 21.19 -23.22
C THR A 658 31.54 20.41 -22.28
N CYS A 659 31.56 19.08 -22.35
CA CYS A 659 30.82 18.22 -21.41
C CYS A 659 31.29 18.45 -19.96
N ALA A 660 32.61 18.52 -19.76
CA ALA A 660 33.19 18.80 -18.45
C ALA A 660 32.85 20.21 -17.93
N ALA A 661 32.82 21.21 -18.82
CA ALA A 661 32.44 22.58 -18.44
C ALA A 661 30.97 22.75 -18.08
N LEU A 662 30.09 21.93 -18.69
CA LEU A 662 28.64 21.96 -18.40
C LEU A 662 28.26 21.04 -17.25
N HIS A 663 29.14 20.14 -16.83
CA HIS A 663 28.86 19.23 -15.73
C HIS A 663 28.70 20.00 -14.41
N GLU A 664 27.59 19.77 -13.73
CA GLU A 664 27.26 20.45 -12.46
C GLU A 664 27.46 19.52 -11.27
N PHE A 665 28.05 20.04 -10.18
CA PHE A 665 28.22 19.28 -8.94
C PHE A 665 26.89 19.00 -8.23
N ASN A 666 25.93 19.92 -8.39
CA ASN A 666 24.58 19.79 -7.87
C ASN A 666 23.56 20.21 -8.93
N PRO A 667 23.18 19.29 -9.82
CA PRO A 667 22.25 19.57 -10.92
C PRO A 667 20.91 20.16 -10.47
N MET A 668 20.42 19.75 -9.28
CA MET A 668 19.14 20.22 -8.75
C MET A 668 19.10 21.72 -8.47
N MET A 669 20.25 22.32 -8.13
CA MET A 669 20.40 23.74 -7.81
C MET A 669 21.15 24.53 -8.88
N GLY A 670 21.37 23.92 -10.05
CA GLY A 670 22.22 24.44 -11.09
C GLY A 670 21.53 25.29 -12.14
N HIS A 671 22.10 25.27 -13.32
CA HIS A 671 21.66 26.03 -14.49
C HIS A 671 20.58 25.25 -15.26
N ARG A 672 19.38 25.34 -14.75
CA ARG A 672 18.18 24.60 -15.25
C ARG A 672 16.92 25.49 -15.22
N GLY A 673 15.84 25.02 -15.82
CA GLY A 673 14.53 25.64 -15.77
C GLY A 673 14.49 27.07 -16.28
N CYS A 674 13.88 27.98 -15.57
CA CYS A 674 13.79 29.40 -15.97
C CYS A 674 15.17 30.04 -16.10
N ARG A 675 16.20 29.55 -15.39
CA ARG A 675 17.58 30.07 -15.52
C ARG A 675 18.15 29.82 -16.91
N LEU A 676 17.85 28.64 -17.50
CA LEU A 676 18.17 28.36 -18.91
C LEU A 676 17.41 29.28 -19.86
N ALA A 677 16.11 29.47 -19.62
CA ALA A 677 15.27 30.33 -20.46
C ALA A 677 15.69 31.81 -20.40
N VAL A 678 16.27 32.25 -19.29
CA VAL A 678 16.87 33.59 -19.18
C VAL A 678 18.18 33.68 -19.98
N THR A 679 19.03 32.66 -19.86
CA THR A 679 20.34 32.63 -20.57
C THR A 679 20.19 32.37 -22.08
N TYR A 680 19.28 31.49 -22.45
CA TYR A 680 19.00 31.06 -23.82
C TYR A 680 17.52 31.23 -24.19
N PRO A 681 17.02 32.47 -24.32
CA PRO A 681 15.59 32.72 -24.55
C PRO A 681 15.05 32.12 -25.85
N GLU A 682 15.91 31.80 -26.79
CA GLU A 682 15.57 31.11 -28.04
C GLU A 682 14.94 29.73 -27.81
N ILE A 683 15.28 29.05 -26.70
CA ILE A 683 14.63 27.76 -26.31
C ILE A 683 13.14 27.99 -25.99
N ALA A 684 12.84 29.01 -25.20
CA ALA A 684 11.45 29.36 -24.85
C ALA A 684 10.66 29.81 -26.09
N ARG A 685 11.29 30.55 -27.02
CA ARG A 685 10.67 30.92 -28.30
C ARG A 685 10.29 29.70 -29.13
N MET A 686 11.20 28.74 -29.25
CA MET A 686 10.93 27.51 -30.00
C MET A 686 9.77 26.72 -29.37
N GLN A 687 9.80 26.49 -28.06
CA GLN A 687 8.75 25.75 -27.39
C GLN A 687 7.39 26.44 -27.45
N THR A 688 7.35 27.77 -27.32
CA THR A 688 6.13 28.55 -27.47
C THR A 688 5.55 28.43 -28.87
N ARG A 689 6.40 28.53 -29.90
CA ARG A 689 5.97 28.35 -31.30
C ARG A 689 5.40 26.94 -31.49
N ALA A 690 6.05 25.90 -30.98
CA ALA A 690 5.60 24.52 -31.11
C ALA A 690 4.23 24.32 -30.47
N VAL A 691 4.02 24.78 -29.24
CA VAL A 691 2.75 24.69 -28.51
C VAL A 691 1.63 25.43 -29.22
N MET A 692 1.87 26.67 -29.59
CA MET A 692 0.86 27.53 -30.19
C MET A 692 0.46 27.05 -31.60
N GLU A 693 1.42 26.66 -32.42
CA GLU A 693 1.13 26.15 -33.77
C GLU A 693 0.33 24.84 -33.70
N ALA A 694 0.73 23.90 -32.80
CA ALA A 694 0.03 22.64 -32.60
C ALA A 694 -1.41 22.87 -32.13
N ALA A 695 -1.60 23.74 -31.12
CA ALA A 695 -2.92 24.06 -30.58
C ALA A 695 -3.85 24.69 -31.64
N ILE A 696 -3.34 25.62 -32.41
CA ILE A 696 -4.10 26.30 -33.50
C ILE A 696 -4.48 25.29 -34.59
N GLU A 697 -3.55 24.44 -35.01
CA GLU A 697 -3.82 23.41 -36.02
C GLU A 697 -4.91 22.44 -35.58
N VAL A 698 -4.83 21.91 -34.37
CA VAL A 698 -5.85 20.99 -33.85
C VAL A 698 -7.20 21.70 -33.65
N HIS A 699 -7.20 22.94 -33.18
CA HIS A 699 -8.42 23.76 -33.08
C HIS A 699 -9.11 23.89 -34.44
N VAL A 700 -8.36 24.23 -35.51
CA VAL A 700 -8.91 24.37 -36.86
C VAL A 700 -9.35 23.04 -37.45
N GLU A 701 -8.54 21.99 -37.29
CA GLU A 701 -8.79 20.68 -37.93
C GLU A 701 -9.90 19.88 -37.22
N LYS A 702 -10.00 19.95 -35.89
CA LYS A 702 -10.92 19.14 -35.08
C LYS A 702 -12.07 19.94 -34.45
N GLY A 703 -11.96 21.26 -34.40
CA GLY A 703 -12.95 22.13 -33.76
C GLY A 703 -12.93 22.10 -32.22
N TYR A 704 -11.88 21.59 -31.62
CA TYR A 704 -11.75 21.57 -30.16
C TYR A 704 -11.43 22.98 -29.62
N ASP A 705 -12.03 23.34 -28.49
CA ASP A 705 -11.71 24.57 -27.77
C ASP A 705 -10.46 24.36 -26.92
N ILE A 706 -9.31 24.74 -27.43
CA ILE A 706 -8.00 24.51 -26.82
C ILE A 706 -7.45 25.82 -26.24
N VAL A 707 -7.14 25.82 -24.97
CA VAL A 707 -6.44 26.88 -24.25
C VAL A 707 -5.12 26.35 -23.74
N PRO A 708 -4.00 26.56 -24.44
CA PRO A 708 -2.69 26.13 -23.95
C PRO A 708 -2.35 26.71 -22.58
N GLU A 709 -1.88 25.88 -21.66
CA GLU A 709 -1.38 26.28 -20.35
C GLU A 709 0.14 26.12 -20.33
N ILE A 710 0.87 27.25 -20.41
CA ILE A 710 2.33 27.27 -20.46
C ILE A 710 2.88 27.48 -19.06
N MET A 711 3.72 26.58 -18.61
CA MET A 711 4.27 26.55 -17.25
C MET A 711 5.79 26.75 -17.26
N ILE A 712 6.25 27.78 -16.56
CA ILE A 712 7.67 28.09 -16.41
C ILE A 712 8.17 27.46 -15.10
N PRO A 713 9.16 26.54 -15.18
CA PRO A 713 9.68 25.84 -14.01
C PRO A 713 10.72 26.64 -13.25
N LEU A 714 10.96 26.26 -12.01
CA LEU A 714 12.08 26.71 -11.15
C LEU A 714 12.12 28.21 -10.85
N VAL A 715 10.98 28.88 -10.90
CA VAL A 715 10.89 30.31 -10.62
C VAL A 715 11.05 30.57 -9.11
N GLY A 716 11.99 31.43 -8.75
CA GLY A 716 12.21 31.89 -7.37
C GLY A 716 12.03 33.41 -7.17
N GLU A 717 11.95 34.15 -8.26
CA GLU A 717 11.83 35.62 -8.29
C GLU A 717 10.81 36.06 -9.34
N ARG A 718 9.95 36.99 -9.00
CA ARG A 718 8.96 37.56 -9.94
C ARG A 718 9.58 38.03 -11.28
N LYS A 719 10.76 38.66 -11.22
CA LYS A 719 11.43 39.19 -12.42
C LYS A 719 11.91 38.06 -13.36
N GLU A 720 12.27 36.90 -12.85
CA GLU A 720 12.58 35.73 -13.67
C GLU A 720 11.36 35.31 -14.50
N LEU A 721 10.23 35.18 -13.83
CA LEU A 721 8.96 34.83 -14.50
C LEU A 721 8.57 35.88 -15.52
N LYS A 722 8.64 37.17 -15.16
CA LYS A 722 8.32 38.26 -16.06
C LYS A 722 9.20 38.24 -17.32
N PHE A 723 10.51 38.05 -17.17
CA PHE A 723 11.43 38.01 -18.31
C PHE A 723 11.04 36.89 -19.30
N VAL A 724 10.83 35.66 -18.80
CA VAL A 724 10.47 34.51 -19.64
C VAL A 724 9.08 34.70 -20.23
N LYS A 725 8.12 35.18 -19.41
CA LYS A 725 6.76 35.49 -19.86
C LYS A 725 6.74 36.50 -21.02
N ASP A 726 7.53 37.53 -20.94
CA ASP A 726 7.60 38.55 -22.04
C ASP A 726 8.07 37.90 -23.36
N VAL A 727 9.04 36.98 -23.31
CA VAL A 727 9.50 36.21 -24.47
C VAL A 727 8.39 35.29 -25.01
N VAL A 728 7.67 34.61 -24.11
CA VAL A 728 6.54 33.71 -24.46
C VAL A 728 5.41 34.50 -25.10
N VAL A 729 5.00 35.62 -24.52
CA VAL A 729 3.92 36.47 -25.03
C VAL A 729 4.28 37.01 -26.42
N GLU A 730 5.50 37.57 -26.59
CA GLU A 730 5.96 38.06 -27.88
C GLU A 730 5.83 36.97 -28.98
N THR A 731 6.30 35.77 -28.69
CA THR A 731 6.28 34.65 -29.63
C THR A 731 4.86 34.15 -29.88
N ALA A 732 4.05 34.00 -28.85
CA ALA A 732 2.67 33.54 -28.96
C ALA A 732 1.81 34.50 -29.80
N GLU A 733 1.93 35.82 -29.57
CA GLU A 733 1.21 36.82 -30.34
C GLU A 733 1.70 36.88 -31.81
N GLN A 734 2.99 36.67 -32.03
CA GLN A 734 3.51 36.54 -33.39
C GLN A 734 2.90 35.33 -34.11
N VAL A 735 2.87 34.15 -33.49
CA VAL A 735 2.27 32.94 -34.10
C VAL A 735 0.76 33.12 -34.35
N LYS A 736 0.05 33.75 -33.42
CA LYS A 736 -1.39 34.07 -33.59
C LYS A 736 -1.61 34.95 -34.82
N ALA A 737 -0.78 36.01 -34.98
CA ALA A 737 -0.85 36.88 -36.14
C ALA A 737 -0.52 36.14 -37.45
N GLU A 738 0.53 35.34 -37.47
CA GLU A 738 0.92 34.52 -38.66
C GLU A 738 -0.18 33.55 -39.09
N LYS A 739 -0.83 32.89 -38.10
CA LYS A 739 -1.88 31.90 -38.34
C LYS A 739 -3.30 32.51 -38.40
N GLN A 740 -3.45 33.79 -38.21
CA GLN A 740 -4.73 34.51 -38.14
C GLN A 740 -5.71 33.86 -37.13
N SER A 741 -5.20 33.55 -35.93
CA SER A 741 -5.94 32.88 -34.88
C SER A 741 -6.14 33.80 -33.67
N ASP A 742 -7.28 33.67 -33.01
CA ASP A 742 -7.64 34.37 -31.76
C ASP A 742 -7.57 33.47 -30.53
N ILE A 743 -6.96 32.30 -30.67
CA ILE A 743 -6.83 31.33 -29.59
C ILE A 743 -6.28 31.98 -28.30
N HIS A 744 -6.91 31.65 -27.16
CA HIS A 744 -6.44 32.09 -25.86
C HIS A 744 -5.37 31.13 -25.34
N TYR A 745 -4.47 31.60 -24.48
CA TYR A 745 -3.48 30.82 -23.77
C TYR A 745 -3.27 31.41 -22.40
N LYS A 746 -2.70 30.60 -21.47
CA LYS A 746 -2.37 31.01 -20.10
C LYS A 746 -0.91 30.76 -19.82
N ILE A 747 -0.30 31.63 -19.05
CA ILE A 747 1.08 31.50 -18.59
C ILE A 747 1.08 31.47 -17.07
N GLY A 748 1.62 30.40 -16.52
CA GLY A 748 1.76 30.21 -15.09
C GLY A 748 3.13 29.66 -14.72
N THR A 749 3.30 29.25 -13.50
CA THR A 749 4.57 28.77 -12.97
C THR A 749 4.40 27.54 -12.10
N MET A 750 5.47 26.76 -12.03
CA MET A 750 5.62 25.71 -11.01
C MET A 750 6.13 26.35 -9.72
N ILE A 751 5.39 26.15 -8.63
CA ILE A 751 5.86 26.52 -7.28
C ILE A 751 6.58 25.31 -6.71
N GLU A 752 7.88 25.38 -6.73
CA GLU A 752 8.76 24.27 -6.32
C GLU A 752 9.99 24.72 -5.52
N ILE A 753 10.19 26.04 -5.43
CA ILE A 753 11.22 26.64 -4.60
C ILE A 753 10.57 27.28 -3.36
N PRO A 754 11.05 27.02 -2.15
CA PRO A 754 10.47 27.61 -0.93
C PRO A 754 10.33 29.14 -0.98
N ARG A 755 11.31 29.84 -1.58
CA ARG A 755 11.23 31.28 -1.77
C ARG A 755 10.02 31.70 -2.61
N ALA A 756 9.69 30.93 -3.66
CA ALA A 756 8.51 31.20 -4.49
C ALA A 756 7.20 31.06 -3.69
N ALA A 757 7.13 30.08 -2.80
CA ALA A 757 5.96 29.90 -1.93
C ALA A 757 5.82 31.06 -0.93
N LEU A 758 6.92 31.55 -0.37
CA LEU A 758 6.95 32.72 0.53
C LEU A 758 6.53 34.02 -0.13
N LEU A 759 6.82 34.19 -1.42
CA LEU A 759 6.53 35.38 -2.23
C LEU A 759 5.46 35.12 -3.29
N ALA A 760 4.56 34.20 -3.04
CA ALA A 760 3.54 33.80 -4.00
C ALA A 760 2.58 34.92 -4.41
N ASP A 761 2.35 35.89 -3.54
CA ASP A 761 1.58 37.11 -3.86
C ASP A 761 2.26 37.99 -4.91
N GLU A 762 3.58 38.12 -4.88
CA GLU A 762 4.34 38.83 -5.89
C GLU A 762 4.36 38.06 -7.23
N ILE A 763 4.59 36.74 -7.17
CA ILE A 763 4.65 35.88 -8.35
C ILE A 763 3.28 35.81 -9.05
N ALA A 764 2.19 35.83 -8.32
CA ALA A 764 0.83 35.83 -8.86
C ALA A 764 0.47 37.14 -9.64
N GLN A 765 1.27 38.19 -9.53
CA GLN A 765 1.12 39.35 -10.41
C GLN A 765 1.42 39.03 -11.88
N GLU A 766 2.29 38.03 -12.11
CA GLU A 766 2.67 37.57 -13.45
C GLU A 766 2.04 36.23 -13.82
N ALA A 767 1.88 35.31 -12.87
CA ALA A 767 1.35 33.97 -13.11
C ALA A 767 -0.19 33.97 -13.12
N GLU A 768 -0.78 33.29 -14.09
CA GLU A 768 -2.23 33.08 -14.20
C GLU A 768 -2.67 31.76 -13.55
N PHE A 769 -1.73 30.88 -13.24
CA PHE A 769 -1.97 29.67 -12.45
C PHE A 769 -0.69 29.22 -11.71
N PHE A 770 -0.88 28.43 -10.65
CA PHE A 770 0.20 27.74 -9.94
C PHE A 770 0.04 26.23 -10.09
N SER A 771 1.17 25.53 -10.28
CA SER A 771 1.28 24.10 -10.14
C SER A 771 2.38 23.79 -9.14
N PHE A 772 2.06 23.04 -8.08
CA PHE A 772 3.05 22.71 -7.04
C PHE A 772 3.90 21.53 -7.49
N GLY A 773 5.18 21.76 -7.74
CA GLY A 773 6.21 20.74 -7.98
C GLY A 773 6.75 20.19 -6.66
N THR A 774 5.98 19.34 -6.02
CA THR A 774 6.25 18.93 -4.64
C THR A 774 7.48 18.05 -4.47
N ASN A 775 8.01 17.45 -5.53
CA ASN A 775 9.29 16.73 -5.46
C ASN A 775 10.43 17.69 -5.12
N ASP A 776 10.61 18.73 -5.91
CA ASP A 776 11.65 19.76 -5.70
C ASP A 776 11.36 20.59 -4.45
N LEU A 777 10.11 20.94 -4.18
CA LEU A 777 9.73 21.67 -2.98
C LEU A 777 10.08 20.87 -1.71
N THR A 778 9.89 19.56 -1.73
CA THR A 778 10.28 18.65 -0.63
C THR A 778 11.79 18.61 -0.47
N GLN A 779 12.55 18.39 -1.56
CA GLN A 779 14.01 18.36 -1.51
C GLN A 779 14.59 19.63 -0.90
N MET A 780 14.11 20.79 -1.34
CA MET A 780 14.64 22.08 -0.88
C MET A 780 14.19 22.43 0.54
N THR A 781 13.03 21.94 0.96
CA THR A 781 12.52 22.16 2.33
C THR A 781 13.23 21.28 3.35
N PHE A 782 13.47 20.00 3.02
CA PHE A 782 14.24 19.09 3.86
C PHE A 782 15.75 19.29 3.76
N GLY A 783 16.24 19.87 2.66
CA GLY A 783 17.65 20.12 2.44
C GLY A 783 18.45 18.87 2.06
N PHE A 784 17.83 17.88 1.43
CA PHE A 784 18.53 16.73 0.86
C PHE A 784 17.96 16.31 -0.50
N SER A 785 18.82 15.70 -1.32
CA SER A 785 18.46 15.22 -2.65
C SER A 785 17.65 13.93 -2.55
N ARG A 786 16.62 13.80 -3.39
CA ARG A 786 15.83 12.57 -3.55
C ARG A 786 16.72 11.39 -3.97
N ASP A 787 17.67 11.63 -4.87
CA ASP A 787 18.55 10.59 -5.42
C ASP A 787 19.58 10.07 -4.39
N ASP A 788 19.99 10.93 -3.45
CA ASP A 788 20.94 10.58 -2.40
C ASP A 788 20.28 10.10 -1.09
N ALA A 789 19.01 10.38 -0.91
CA ALA A 789 18.29 10.12 0.34
C ALA A 789 18.25 8.63 0.73
N GLY A 790 18.25 7.71 -0.23
CA GLY A 790 18.29 6.27 0.01
C GLY A 790 19.49 5.80 0.85
N LYS A 791 20.58 6.57 0.87
CA LYS A 791 21.77 6.24 1.65
C LYS A 791 21.57 6.32 3.18
N PHE A 792 20.59 7.11 3.64
CA PHE A 792 20.34 7.32 5.07
C PHE A 792 18.88 7.14 5.53
N LEU A 793 17.90 7.24 4.65
CA LEU A 793 16.48 7.15 5.00
C LEU A 793 16.10 5.83 5.70
N ASP A 794 16.73 4.72 5.31
CA ASP A 794 16.52 3.44 5.99
C ASP A 794 16.88 3.49 7.48
N SER A 795 17.97 4.21 7.82
CA SER A 795 18.37 4.42 9.21
C SER A 795 17.38 5.33 9.95
N TYR A 796 16.82 6.33 9.28
CA TYR A 796 15.79 7.22 9.82
C TYR A 796 14.49 6.47 10.11
N TYR A 797 14.08 5.53 9.24
CA TYR A 797 12.91 4.69 9.48
C TYR A 797 13.14 3.73 10.66
N LYS A 798 14.31 3.07 10.71
CA LYS A 798 14.70 2.19 11.83
C LYS A 798 14.75 2.92 13.15
N SER A 799 15.23 4.16 13.14
CA SER A 799 15.34 5.04 14.33
C SER A 799 14.04 5.79 14.64
N LYS A 800 12.97 5.57 13.88
CA LYS A 800 11.67 6.23 14.05
C LYS A 800 11.72 7.76 13.97
N ILE A 801 12.66 8.31 13.20
CA ILE A 801 12.76 9.74 12.93
C ILE A 801 11.72 10.15 11.90
N TYR A 802 11.57 9.38 10.82
CA TYR A 802 10.48 9.51 9.85
C TYR A 802 9.58 8.29 9.88
N GLU A 803 8.28 8.53 9.77
CA GLU A 803 7.26 7.48 9.71
C GLU A 803 7.06 6.96 8.28
N SER A 804 7.24 7.83 7.28
CA SER A 804 7.07 7.53 5.86
C SER A 804 8.07 8.29 5.01
N ASP A 805 8.23 7.85 3.76
CA ASP A 805 9.04 8.55 2.76
C ASP A 805 8.40 9.90 2.41
N PRO A 806 9.08 11.05 2.64
CA PRO A 806 8.53 12.36 2.33
C PRO A 806 8.35 12.62 0.81
N PHE A 807 8.94 11.80 -0.05
CA PHE A 807 8.73 11.86 -1.50
C PHE A 807 7.52 11.05 -1.97
N ALA A 808 7.12 10.03 -1.23
CA ALA A 808 5.94 9.24 -1.53
C ALA A 808 4.66 9.83 -0.91
N ARG A 809 4.77 10.42 0.29
CA ARG A 809 3.69 11.03 1.04
C ARG A 809 4.06 12.44 1.45
N LEU A 810 3.19 13.40 1.16
CA LEU A 810 3.46 14.81 1.43
C LEU A 810 3.67 15.07 2.93
N ASP A 811 4.79 15.72 3.25
CA ASP A 811 5.01 16.30 4.56
C ASP A 811 4.07 17.47 4.79
N GLN A 812 2.97 17.21 5.51
CA GLN A 812 1.96 18.23 5.76
C GLN A 812 2.40 19.30 6.78
N ASN A 813 3.38 18.97 7.63
CA ASN A 813 3.84 19.85 8.69
C ASN A 813 4.84 20.92 8.21
N GLY A 814 5.69 20.60 7.25
CA GLY A 814 6.68 21.51 6.67
C GLY A 814 6.28 21.96 5.27
N VAL A 815 6.40 21.06 4.29
CA VAL A 815 6.07 21.33 2.88
C VAL A 815 4.61 21.77 2.69
N GLY A 816 3.70 21.13 3.41
CA GLY A 816 2.28 21.45 3.37
C GLY A 816 1.97 22.89 3.81
N GLN A 817 2.70 23.44 4.78
CA GLN A 817 2.56 24.85 5.17
C GLN A 817 2.94 25.78 4.02
N LEU A 818 4.00 25.46 3.27
CA LEU A 818 4.41 26.25 2.10
C LEU A 818 3.35 26.22 1.00
N VAL A 819 2.75 25.04 0.74
CA VAL A 819 1.67 24.90 -0.24
C VAL A 819 0.46 25.73 0.17
N ALA A 820 -0.02 25.57 1.40
CA ALA A 820 -1.19 26.31 1.90
C ALA A 820 -0.96 27.83 1.89
N MET A 821 0.22 28.27 2.31
CA MET A 821 0.64 29.67 2.29
C MET A 821 0.66 30.22 0.86
N ALA A 822 1.22 29.48 -0.08
CA ALA A 822 1.31 29.91 -1.47
C ALA A 822 -0.09 30.03 -2.13
N VAL A 823 -1.02 29.13 -1.85
CA VAL A 823 -2.40 29.22 -2.31
C VAL A 823 -3.07 30.50 -1.75
N GLN A 824 -2.96 30.72 -0.45
CA GLN A 824 -3.55 31.90 0.21
C GLN A 824 -2.98 33.21 -0.32
N LYS A 825 -1.67 33.32 -0.39
CA LYS A 825 -0.97 34.51 -0.86
C LYS A 825 -1.22 34.75 -2.35
N GLY A 826 -1.14 33.72 -3.18
CA GLY A 826 -1.42 33.83 -4.61
C GLY A 826 -2.83 34.35 -4.88
N ARG A 827 -3.82 33.81 -4.19
CA ARG A 827 -5.23 34.25 -4.31
C ARG A 827 -5.52 35.61 -3.70
N SER A 828 -4.69 36.09 -2.79
CA SER A 828 -4.80 37.48 -2.29
C SER A 828 -4.49 38.51 -3.40
N THR A 829 -3.64 38.15 -4.36
CA THR A 829 -3.31 38.97 -5.54
C THR A 829 -4.24 38.68 -6.71
N ARG A 830 -4.51 37.39 -6.96
CA ARG A 830 -5.35 36.92 -8.06
C ARG A 830 -6.42 35.98 -7.51
N PRO A 831 -7.65 36.47 -7.19
CA PRO A 831 -8.67 35.67 -6.54
C PRO A 831 -9.10 34.41 -7.30
N ASP A 832 -9.02 34.42 -8.63
CA ASP A 832 -9.34 33.32 -9.54
C ASP A 832 -8.12 32.45 -9.92
N LEU A 833 -7.01 32.57 -9.19
CA LEU A 833 -5.80 31.81 -9.42
C LEU A 833 -6.06 30.32 -9.31
N LYS A 834 -5.89 29.59 -10.41
CA LYS A 834 -5.99 28.14 -10.43
C LYS A 834 -4.74 27.51 -9.83
N CYS A 835 -4.91 26.64 -8.88
CA CYS A 835 -3.85 25.94 -8.17
C CYS A 835 -4.00 24.43 -8.30
N GLY A 836 -2.94 23.75 -8.72
CA GLY A 836 -2.90 22.30 -8.80
C GLY A 836 -1.59 21.75 -8.26
N ILE A 837 -1.51 20.43 -8.09
CA ILE A 837 -0.31 19.70 -7.70
C ILE A 837 0.04 18.70 -8.80
N CYS A 838 1.33 18.56 -9.10
CA CYS A 838 1.80 17.64 -10.14
C CYS A 838 2.99 16.75 -9.73
N GLY A 839 3.45 16.84 -8.48
CA GLY A 839 4.46 15.92 -7.94
C GLY A 839 3.91 14.51 -7.72
N GLU A 840 4.76 13.58 -7.31
CA GLU A 840 4.39 12.19 -7.00
C GLU A 840 3.25 12.10 -5.98
N HIS A 841 3.15 13.09 -5.10
CA HIS A 841 2.10 13.22 -4.07
C HIS A 841 0.68 13.35 -4.65
N GLY A 842 0.53 13.76 -5.91
CA GLY A 842 -0.77 13.89 -6.58
C GLY A 842 -1.54 12.57 -6.76
N GLY A 843 -0.87 11.43 -6.58
CA GLY A 843 -1.47 10.09 -6.58
C GLY A 843 -1.59 9.43 -5.21
N ASP A 844 -1.15 10.08 -4.13
CA ASP A 844 -1.25 9.54 -2.76
C ASP A 844 -2.55 10.01 -2.07
N PRO A 845 -3.40 9.09 -1.57
CA PRO A 845 -4.68 9.44 -0.97
C PRO A 845 -4.60 10.46 0.19
N SER A 846 -3.59 10.34 1.06
CA SER A 846 -3.45 11.27 2.20
C SER A 846 -3.04 12.67 1.76
N SER A 847 -2.19 12.75 0.74
CA SER A 847 -1.76 14.00 0.11
C SER A 847 -2.91 14.66 -0.64
N ILE A 848 -3.76 13.88 -1.32
CA ILE A 848 -4.97 14.35 -2.00
C ILE A 848 -5.96 14.94 -0.99
N ALA A 849 -6.16 14.29 0.16
CA ALA A 849 -6.99 14.82 1.24
C ALA A 849 -6.46 16.18 1.74
N PHE A 850 -5.14 16.32 1.87
CA PHE A 850 -4.51 17.60 2.19
C PHE A 850 -4.76 18.65 1.10
N CYS A 851 -4.63 18.30 -0.18
CA CYS A 851 -4.89 19.20 -1.31
C CYS A 851 -6.33 19.73 -1.30
N HIS A 852 -7.30 18.84 -1.03
CA HIS A 852 -8.70 19.24 -0.85
C HIS A 852 -8.84 20.29 0.27
N LYS A 853 -8.26 20.04 1.42
CA LYS A 853 -8.29 20.92 2.60
C LYS A 853 -7.60 22.26 2.39
N ALA A 854 -6.49 22.24 1.65
CA ALA A 854 -5.73 23.44 1.27
C ALA A 854 -6.43 24.28 0.19
N GLY A 855 -7.51 23.78 -0.40
CA GLY A 855 -8.31 24.47 -1.41
C GLY A 855 -7.69 24.47 -2.80
N LEU A 856 -6.93 23.44 -3.18
CA LEU A 856 -6.46 23.27 -4.54
C LEU A 856 -7.65 22.97 -5.48
N ASP A 857 -7.48 23.28 -6.76
CA ASP A 857 -8.50 23.03 -7.80
C ASP A 857 -8.39 21.63 -8.39
N TYR A 858 -7.18 21.08 -8.51
CA TYR A 858 -6.95 19.75 -9.05
C TYR A 858 -5.69 19.10 -8.50
N VAL A 859 -5.63 17.78 -8.63
CA VAL A 859 -4.42 16.98 -8.47
C VAL A 859 -4.04 16.36 -9.81
N SER A 860 -2.75 16.10 -10.04
CA SER A 860 -2.24 15.47 -11.24
C SER A 860 -1.30 14.32 -10.88
N CYS A 861 -1.51 13.16 -11.48
CA CYS A 861 -0.80 11.93 -11.16
C CYS A 861 -0.52 11.09 -12.42
N SER A 862 0.26 10.03 -12.29
CA SER A 862 0.48 9.09 -13.39
C SER A 862 -0.84 8.47 -13.87
N PRO A 863 -0.96 8.02 -15.15
CA PRO A 863 -2.21 7.54 -15.74
C PRO A 863 -2.94 6.48 -14.90
N PHE A 864 -2.22 5.46 -14.42
CA PHE A 864 -2.81 4.37 -13.65
C PHE A 864 -3.25 4.75 -12.22
N ARG A 865 -2.79 5.90 -11.72
CA ARG A 865 -3.24 6.46 -10.44
C ARG A 865 -4.48 7.33 -10.53
N VAL A 866 -4.94 7.65 -11.73
CA VAL A 866 -6.14 8.47 -11.94
C VAL A 866 -7.37 7.92 -11.23
N PRO A 867 -7.72 6.63 -11.31
CA PRO A 867 -8.84 6.08 -10.55
C PRO A 867 -8.67 6.19 -9.03
N ILE A 868 -7.47 5.96 -8.52
CA ILE A 868 -7.12 6.12 -7.10
C ILE A 868 -7.36 7.57 -6.66
N ALA A 869 -6.89 8.53 -7.45
CA ALA A 869 -7.05 9.96 -7.17
C ALA A 869 -8.52 10.39 -7.19
N ARG A 870 -9.33 9.86 -8.10
CA ARG A 870 -10.77 10.13 -8.18
C ARG A 870 -11.50 9.67 -6.92
N ILE A 871 -11.22 8.45 -6.45
CA ILE A 871 -11.77 7.91 -5.20
C ILE A 871 -11.27 8.72 -3.99
N ALA A 872 -9.98 8.98 -3.89
CA ALA A 872 -9.41 9.74 -2.77
C ALA A 872 -9.97 11.16 -2.69
N ALA A 873 -10.16 11.82 -3.83
CA ALA A 873 -10.77 13.15 -3.90
C ALA A 873 -12.23 13.13 -3.44
N ALA A 874 -13.00 12.11 -3.84
CA ALA A 874 -14.39 11.94 -3.39
C ALA A 874 -14.46 11.66 -1.88
N GLN A 875 -13.59 10.79 -1.37
CA GLN A 875 -13.52 10.50 0.06
C GLN A 875 -13.16 11.72 0.89
N ALA A 876 -12.24 12.56 0.41
CA ALA A 876 -11.91 13.82 1.06
C ALA A 876 -13.11 14.77 1.14
N ALA A 877 -13.85 14.93 0.05
CA ALA A 877 -15.03 15.78 0.01
C ALA A 877 -16.17 15.26 0.92
N LEU A 878 -16.41 13.95 0.94
CA LEU A 878 -17.42 13.33 1.79
C LEU A 878 -17.09 13.43 3.28
N SER A 879 -15.81 13.28 3.65
CA SER A 879 -15.36 13.39 5.04
C SER A 879 -15.50 14.79 5.63
N ASP A 880 -15.51 15.84 4.81
CA ASP A 880 -15.74 17.22 5.27
C ASP A 880 -17.23 17.53 5.49
N THR A 881 -18.13 16.78 4.86
CA THR A 881 -19.58 16.97 5.03
C THR A 881 -20.14 16.28 6.29
N GLU A 882 -19.40 15.36 6.89
CA GLU A 882 -19.78 14.67 8.13
C GLU A 882 -19.38 15.42 9.42
N LYS A 883 -18.63 16.53 9.32
CA LYS A 883 -18.27 17.44 10.41
C LYS A 883 -19.21 18.64 10.47
#